data_bb5ead147d16d46c65359c03ed17f00d
#
_entry.id   bb5ead147d16d46c65359c03ed17f00d
#
_cell.length_a   1.000
_cell.length_b   1.000
_cell.length_c   1.000
_cell.angle_alpha   90.00
_cell.angle_beta   90.00
_cell.angle_gamma   90.00
#
_symmetry.space_group_name_H-M   'P 1'
#
loop_
_entity.id
_entity.type
_entity.pdbx_description
1 polymer ?
#
loop_
_entity_poly.entity_id
_entity_poly.type
_entity_poly.pdbx_seq_one_letter_code
_entity_poly.pdbx_strand_id
1 'polypeptide(L)'
;MKKRRYIAVLLSLLISAQTVVSCYGEEADKTDNITIAENDENKDVENVESRNYGALQSDIADNVPYYESEVEAYSDLPESYQLDKTQYPDVRDQGSYGTCWAFAALGLSEYDLINKGLADKNIDLSELQLAYYTYNSVLDPLGGTKGDQSKYYNGSTSYSYLNRGGMYEYAVRRLSQWSGAVNENDVPYNVQNINNVLNQGLSDEYAYSKDIAHLENAYVMSLKNNTDGVKRAIMNNGAVGVQYYHSDNCLLWNSEKQLWTYYDPSITGGGHNVMIVGWDDNFSKDNFVGEKPENNGAWLIRNSWGFTQSYFWMSYENHSLLDAAWAFDMNKADNYDNNYQLDGGIDSYNVTQNICSYKTYSNVFTVSDKEKVTSETLKAVSLSFTRVADVNYKIEIYTDLKNSNPYSGTKQEAATIEGTTAYAGFYTIPLEQTIQLKPGSSFSVVVTTDKYALDYEQGVNWESNGTKVWDAPVSLANGKSFYGTNAYQWNWPYGNFCIKAFTDNNYEEKRDISKAVITANSDFTADNPSVTVVYGNESTLTKGVDYTVSTTTDANGTTVNVTGQGDYTGTLSKTFIPISNLSLKCKDAVYTGKKVTPEVTVKNGETVLKADTDYAVSYSDNIEVSENAVATITGKGDYYGSAKIPFQIYNDIGESLTAFNLGLNGLIEFNVYIQLTDELCRDSNAYVLFTLPNGRKTEKQYVKDAKKMDGYGYIFTCGVYAKEVTKKVSFQVFNGKGIGGKKYYKSVEDYTNVSLNSTKEQSVKVRPLIKALLNYGGYSQNLFNYNMEDMAYKNVKDELQQSMDNLKAEDLSDYKVIVSGKEEGVEKIGLALVLESATTLKYYFQIDSAIDSAKLNVKVDGEKANFKKDSIGYYLEIPSIRSNQLDIVHTMAVGNLTIKCSALSYVYASLKNAKNANGMQASKALYLYWKESKAYFG
;
A
#
# COMPACT_ATOMS: atom_id res chain seq x y z
N MET A 1 -45.32 -9.90 10.02
CA MET A 1 -45.51 -9.31 8.69
C MET A 1 -45.80 -7.78 8.71
N LYS A 2 -46.50 -7.22 9.69
CA LYS A 2 -46.71 -5.79 9.77
C LYS A 2 -45.45 -4.93 10.01
N LYS A 3 -44.44 -5.42 10.73
CA LYS A 3 -43.23 -4.64 11.06
C LYS A 3 -42.28 -4.31 9.86
N ARG A 4 -42.28 -5.08 8.77
CA ARG A 4 -41.40 -4.82 7.63
C ARG A 4 -41.95 -3.82 6.60
N ARG A 5 -43.29 -3.68 6.53
CA ARG A 5 -43.90 -2.60 5.72
C ARG A 5 -43.65 -1.20 6.30
N TYR A 6 -43.48 -1.11 7.62
CA TYR A 6 -43.21 0.17 8.30
C TYR A 6 -41.81 0.75 8.02
N ILE A 7 -40.77 -0.09 7.72
CA ILE A 7 -39.41 0.42 7.55
C ILE A 7 -39.25 1.20 6.24
N ALA A 8 -39.82 0.72 5.15
CA ALA A 8 -39.78 1.43 3.87
C ALA A 8 -40.61 2.75 3.92
N VAL A 9 -41.73 2.71 4.60
CA VAL A 9 -42.61 3.88 4.85
C VAL A 9 -41.94 4.85 5.82
N LEU A 10 -41.27 4.37 6.87
CA LEU A 10 -40.56 5.23 7.82
C LEU A 10 -39.37 5.97 7.16
N LEU A 11 -38.62 5.35 6.24
CA LEU A 11 -37.53 6.02 5.53
C LEU A 11 -38.06 7.09 4.56
N SER A 12 -39.15 6.81 3.83
CA SER A 12 -39.78 7.82 2.97
C SER A 12 -40.40 8.95 3.78
N LEU A 13 -40.88 8.68 4.97
CA LEU A 13 -41.51 9.64 5.89
C LEU A 13 -40.47 10.50 6.61
N LEU A 14 -39.32 9.97 6.99
CA LEU A 14 -38.20 10.76 7.53
C LEU A 14 -37.70 11.82 6.54
N ILE A 15 -37.69 11.50 5.24
CA ILE A 15 -37.28 12.43 4.19
C ILE A 15 -38.34 13.56 4.03
N SER A 16 -39.64 13.22 4.12
CA SER A 16 -40.71 14.23 3.99
C SER A 16 -40.85 15.08 5.25
N ALA A 17 -40.60 14.51 6.43
CA ALA A 17 -40.65 15.30 7.69
C ALA A 17 -39.49 16.30 7.75
N GLN A 18 -38.30 15.93 7.25
CA GLN A 18 -37.17 16.87 7.18
C GLN A 18 -37.38 18.00 6.18
N THR A 19 -38.10 17.74 5.07
CA THR A 19 -38.44 18.80 4.10
C THR A 19 -39.54 19.74 4.56
N VAL A 20 -40.38 19.34 5.50
CA VAL A 20 -41.50 20.16 6.00
C VAL A 20 -41.10 21.03 7.18
N VAL A 21 -40.18 20.59 8.04
CA VAL A 21 -39.72 21.35 9.22
C VAL A 21 -38.89 22.59 8.85
N SER A 22 -38.33 22.66 7.65
CA SER A 22 -37.52 23.79 7.21
C SER A 22 -38.32 24.96 6.59
N CYS A 23 -39.66 24.89 6.55
CA CYS A 23 -40.47 25.98 6.03
C CYS A 23 -40.89 27.07 7.06
N TYR A 24 -40.53 26.89 8.33
CA TYR A 24 -40.80 27.90 9.37
C TYR A 24 -39.67 27.88 10.41
N GLY A 25 -38.80 28.85 10.37
CA GLY A 25 -37.77 29.08 11.37
C GLY A 25 -36.95 30.31 10.99
N GLU A 26 -37.14 31.37 11.73
CA GLU A 26 -36.36 32.61 11.67
C GLU A 26 -34.89 32.39 11.96
N GLU A 27 -34.05 33.23 11.39
CA GLU A 27 -32.61 33.34 11.64
C GLU A 27 -32.32 33.43 13.14
N ALA A 28 -31.41 32.59 13.60
CA ALA A 28 -30.65 32.84 14.81
C ALA A 28 -29.21 32.40 14.56
N ASP A 29 -28.41 33.43 14.44
CA ASP A 29 -26.93 33.41 14.44
C ASP A 29 -26.42 32.73 15.71
N LYS A 30 -25.69 31.64 15.61
CA LYS A 30 -24.76 31.15 16.66
C LYS A 30 -23.61 30.36 16.02
N THR A 31 -22.50 31.02 16.04
CA THR A 31 -21.17 30.48 15.97
C THR A 31 -21.01 29.38 17.02
N ASP A 32 -20.92 28.13 16.59
CA ASP A 32 -20.46 27.03 17.46
C ASP A 32 -18.95 26.92 17.40
N ASN A 33 -18.31 27.34 18.50
CA ASN A 33 -16.94 27.06 18.83
C ASN A 33 -16.72 25.56 18.87
N ILE A 34 -15.77 25.09 18.09
CA ILE A 34 -15.16 23.75 18.24
C ILE A 34 -14.35 23.82 19.55
N THR A 35 -14.85 23.21 20.59
CA THR A 35 -14.09 22.95 21.81
C THR A 35 -13.05 21.89 21.48
N ILE A 36 -11.80 22.32 21.32
CA ILE A 36 -10.64 21.46 21.41
C ILE A 36 -10.58 21.03 22.88
N ALA A 37 -10.61 19.74 23.14
CA ALA A 37 -10.34 19.19 24.45
C ALA A 37 -8.94 19.64 24.87
N GLU A 38 -8.84 20.44 25.92
CA GLU A 38 -7.62 20.72 26.63
C GLU A 38 -7.09 19.40 27.17
N ASN A 39 -6.01 18.89 26.59
CA ASN A 39 -5.21 17.87 27.21
C ASN A 39 -4.51 18.51 28.41
N ASP A 40 -4.77 17.95 29.55
CA ASP A 40 -4.21 18.24 30.85
C ASP A 40 -2.67 18.03 30.80
N GLU A 41 -1.92 19.07 30.40
CA GLU A 41 -0.47 19.10 30.48
C GLU A 41 -0.05 19.45 31.91
N ASN A 42 -0.23 18.53 32.84
CA ASN A 42 0.45 18.52 34.13
C ASN A 42 0.27 17.18 34.85
N LYS A 43 0.89 16.14 34.30
CA LYS A 43 1.32 14.97 35.09
C LYS A 43 2.46 14.27 34.33
N ASP A 44 3.50 14.01 35.09
CA ASP A 44 4.66 13.19 34.82
C ASP A 44 5.89 13.91 34.25
N VAL A 45 6.43 14.80 35.10
CA VAL A 45 7.90 14.87 35.21
C VAL A 45 8.30 13.65 36.04
N GLU A 46 8.18 12.45 35.48
CA GLU A 46 8.85 11.26 36.00
C GLU A 46 10.31 11.31 35.52
N ASN A 47 11.23 11.18 36.49
CA ASN A 47 12.64 10.87 36.39
C ASN A 47 13.15 10.62 34.98
N VAL A 48 13.66 11.62 34.31
CA VAL A 48 14.54 11.42 33.16
C VAL A 48 15.79 10.74 33.72
N GLU A 49 15.87 9.41 33.63
CA GLU A 49 17.11 8.67 33.79
C GLU A 49 18.15 9.40 32.95
N SER A 50 19.29 9.75 33.54
CA SER A 50 20.36 10.48 32.85
C SER A 50 20.74 9.73 31.60
N ARG A 51 20.41 10.29 30.41
CA ARG A 51 20.69 9.65 29.11
C ARG A 51 22.19 9.48 28.93
N ASN A 52 22.61 8.32 28.47
CA ASN A 52 23.98 8.10 28.01
C ASN A 52 24.06 8.56 26.56
N TYR A 53 24.71 9.68 26.27
CA TYR A 53 24.79 10.25 24.92
C TYR A 53 25.61 9.39 23.97
N GLY A 54 26.66 8.74 24.42
CA GLY A 54 27.31 7.62 23.73
C GLY A 54 28.27 7.97 22.60
N ALA A 55 28.63 9.21 22.35
CA ALA A 55 29.69 9.51 21.40
C ALA A 55 31.09 9.42 22.06
N LEU A 56 31.98 8.63 21.44
CA LEU A 56 33.42 8.66 21.77
C LEU A 56 34.09 9.82 21.03
N GLN A 57 35.10 10.39 21.64
CA GLN A 57 35.88 11.43 21.00
C GLN A 57 36.87 10.82 20.00
N SER A 58 36.76 11.22 18.75
CA SER A 58 37.69 10.88 17.69
C SER A 58 38.87 11.89 17.67
N ASP A 59 40.06 11.42 17.28
CA ASP A 59 41.20 12.27 17.06
C ASP A 59 41.09 13.20 15.85
N ILE A 60 40.19 12.87 14.90
CA ILE A 60 39.90 13.72 13.73
C ILE A 60 38.72 14.67 13.94
N ALA A 61 37.96 14.52 15.03
CA ALA A 61 36.73 15.28 15.24
C ALA A 61 36.95 16.81 15.29
N ASP A 62 38.09 17.25 15.82
CA ASP A 62 38.48 18.67 15.92
C ASP A 62 39.59 19.09 14.94
N ASN A 63 40.19 18.13 14.21
CA ASN A 63 41.36 18.38 13.36
C ASN A 63 41.15 17.75 11.97
N VAL A 64 40.07 18.07 11.32
CA VAL A 64 39.74 17.55 9.98
C VAL A 64 40.75 18.06 8.98
N PRO A 65 41.38 17.19 8.19
CA PRO A 65 42.26 17.58 7.11
C PRO A 65 41.49 18.41 6.08
N TYR A 66 41.90 19.63 5.87
CA TYR A 66 41.31 20.49 4.86
C TYR A 66 42.39 20.96 3.90
N TYR A 67 42.07 20.90 2.62
CA TYR A 67 42.87 21.47 1.57
C TYR A 67 42.02 22.46 0.77
N GLU A 68 42.47 23.70 0.68
CA GLU A 68 41.86 24.75 -0.14
C GLU A 68 42.18 24.44 -1.60
N SER A 69 41.42 23.58 -2.25
CA SER A 69 41.50 23.49 -3.70
C SER A 69 40.97 24.80 -4.28
N GLU A 70 41.51 25.23 -5.44
CA GLU A 70 40.88 26.24 -6.30
C GLU A 70 39.55 25.65 -6.86
N VAL A 71 38.64 25.33 -5.97
CA VAL A 71 37.28 24.93 -6.32
C VAL A 71 36.59 26.19 -6.79
N GLU A 72 36.19 26.21 -8.06
CA GLU A 72 35.32 27.21 -8.62
C GLU A 72 34.25 27.55 -7.57
N ALA A 73 34.14 28.84 -7.24
CA ALA A 73 33.13 29.38 -6.35
C ALA A 73 31.78 29.12 -7.02
N TYR A 74 31.15 27.99 -6.71
CA TYR A 74 29.79 27.69 -7.15
C TYR A 74 28.84 28.60 -6.38
N SER A 75 28.33 29.61 -7.09
CA SER A 75 27.43 30.65 -6.59
C SER A 75 25.99 30.19 -6.28
N ASP A 76 25.68 28.89 -6.27
CA ASP A 76 24.31 28.41 -6.40
C ASP A 76 23.77 27.63 -5.18
N LEU A 77 24.39 27.77 -4.01
CA LEU A 77 23.79 27.26 -2.77
C LEU A 77 22.64 28.16 -2.32
N PRO A 78 21.48 27.63 -2.00
CA PRO A 78 20.38 28.42 -1.44
C PRO A 78 20.72 28.93 -0.04
N GLU A 79 20.20 30.10 0.32
CA GLU A 79 20.36 30.65 1.68
C GLU A 79 19.76 29.76 2.78
N SER A 80 18.80 28.91 2.41
CA SER A 80 18.23 27.90 3.29
C SER A 80 17.86 26.64 2.54
N TYR A 81 17.99 25.50 3.21
CA TYR A 81 17.62 24.21 2.69
C TYR A 81 17.12 23.31 3.82
N GLN A 82 16.02 22.59 3.57
CA GLN A 82 15.50 21.58 4.47
C GLN A 82 14.99 20.40 3.64
N LEU A 83 15.33 19.21 4.05
CA LEU A 83 14.77 18.01 3.48
C LEU A 83 13.25 17.95 3.70
N ASP A 84 12.52 17.42 2.73
CA ASP A 84 11.13 17.06 2.92
C ASP A 84 11.05 15.83 3.84
N LYS A 85 10.79 16.07 5.11
CA LYS A 85 10.72 15.02 6.14
C LYS A 85 9.74 13.88 5.82
N THR A 86 8.76 14.13 4.95
CA THR A 86 7.77 13.10 4.56
C THR A 86 8.35 12.02 3.64
N GLN A 87 9.52 12.26 3.06
CA GLN A 87 10.23 11.34 2.17
C GLN A 87 11.25 10.45 2.90
N TYR A 88 11.48 10.68 4.18
CA TYR A 88 12.49 9.99 4.99
C TYR A 88 11.88 9.30 6.20
N PRO A 89 12.56 8.32 6.82
CA PRO A 89 12.08 7.63 8.01
C PRO A 89 11.86 8.60 9.19
N ASP A 90 10.87 8.28 10.00
CA ASP A 90 10.63 8.98 11.26
C ASP A 90 11.85 8.87 12.18
N VAL A 91 11.98 9.83 13.12
CA VAL A 91 13.09 9.82 14.10
C VAL A 91 12.86 8.68 15.08
N ARG A 92 13.84 7.78 15.17
CA ARG A 92 13.84 6.64 16.11
C ARG A 92 14.40 7.05 17.47
N ASP A 93 14.21 6.19 18.47
CA ASP A 93 14.62 6.45 19.85
C ASP A 93 15.69 5.45 20.32
N GLN A 94 16.90 5.96 20.58
CA GLN A 94 18.00 5.18 21.15
C GLN A 94 17.73 4.74 22.60
N GLY A 95 16.72 5.29 23.27
CA GLY A 95 16.44 5.07 24.67
C GLY A 95 17.55 5.54 25.60
N SER A 96 17.86 4.75 26.62
CA SER A 96 18.90 5.04 27.62
C SER A 96 20.30 4.55 27.25
N TYR A 97 20.47 3.93 26.09
CA TYR A 97 21.77 3.39 25.65
C TYR A 97 22.63 4.42 24.93
N GLY A 98 23.96 4.25 25.03
CA GLY A 98 24.94 5.10 24.36
C GLY A 98 25.17 4.73 22.89
N THR A 99 24.10 4.64 22.12
CA THR A 99 24.12 4.16 20.72
C THR A 99 23.84 5.26 19.69
N CYS A 100 23.85 6.53 20.08
CA CYS A 100 23.61 7.67 19.18
C CYS A 100 24.46 7.60 17.88
N TRP A 101 25.69 7.12 17.98
CA TRP A 101 26.62 6.97 16.87
C TRP A 101 26.10 5.96 15.81
N ALA A 102 25.48 4.86 16.26
CA ALA A 102 24.89 3.86 15.35
C ALA A 102 23.63 4.42 14.69
N PHE A 103 22.76 5.08 15.46
CA PHE A 103 21.56 5.75 14.93
C PHE A 103 21.91 6.82 13.90
N ALA A 104 22.93 7.64 14.17
CA ALA A 104 23.37 8.67 13.24
C ALA A 104 24.00 8.06 11.98
N ALA A 105 24.90 7.08 12.12
CA ALA A 105 25.57 6.45 10.98
C ALA A 105 24.60 5.69 10.06
N LEU A 106 23.68 4.89 10.63
CA LEU A 106 22.68 4.19 9.82
C LEU A 106 21.62 5.16 9.27
N GLY A 107 21.31 6.24 10.00
CA GLY A 107 20.49 7.32 9.46
C GLY A 107 21.11 7.97 8.21
N LEU A 108 22.45 8.22 8.20
CA LEU A 108 23.16 8.67 6.99
C LEU A 108 23.03 7.66 5.86
N SER A 109 23.20 6.37 6.17
CA SER A 109 23.09 5.28 5.19
C SER A 109 21.71 5.21 4.56
N GLU A 110 20.65 5.31 5.36
CA GLU A 110 19.25 5.31 4.89
C GLU A 110 18.95 6.53 4.03
N TYR A 111 19.41 7.71 4.47
CA TYR A 111 19.16 8.96 3.74
C TYR A 111 19.84 8.96 2.38
N ASP A 112 21.07 8.48 2.28
CA ASP A 112 21.77 8.36 1.00
C ASP A 112 21.10 7.35 0.08
N LEU A 113 20.71 6.16 0.57
CA LEU A 113 19.98 5.15 -0.21
C LEU A 113 18.65 5.69 -0.75
N ILE A 114 17.91 6.45 0.05
CA ILE A 114 16.66 7.09 -0.40
C ILE A 114 16.96 8.15 -1.46
N ASN A 115 17.95 9.00 -1.22
CA ASN A 115 18.32 10.09 -2.13
C ASN A 115 18.75 9.58 -3.50
N LYS A 116 19.42 8.42 -3.55
CA LYS A 116 19.78 7.70 -4.77
C LYS A 116 18.62 6.91 -5.40
N GLY A 117 17.46 6.82 -4.75
CA GLY A 117 16.35 5.98 -5.20
C GLY A 117 16.61 4.48 -5.09
N LEU A 118 17.58 4.07 -4.27
CA LEU A 118 17.90 2.66 -4.01
C LEU A 118 17.04 2.05 -2.90
N ALA A 119 16.38 2.90 -2.10
CA ALA A 119 15.42 2.52 -1.07
C ALA A 119 14.26 3.53 -1.02
N ASP A 120 13.19 3.16 -0.33
CA ASP A 120 12.09 4.07 -0.01
C ASP A 120 12.13 4.48 1.49
N LYS A 121 11.22 5.38 1.89
CA LYS A 121 11.16 5.90 3.27
C LYS A 121 10.88 4.86 4.36
N ASN A 122 10.56 3.63 4.00
CA ASN A 122 10.30 2.55 4.95
C ASN A 122 11.57 1.74 5.23
N ILE A 123 12.70 2.12 4.66
CA ILE A 123 13.98 1.50 5.00
C ILE A 123 14.25 1.70 6.49
N ASP A 124 14.73 0.64 7.13
CA ASP A 124 15.01 0.60 8.56
C ASP A 124 16.19 -0.33 8.80
N LEU A 125 17.38 0.24 9.08
CA LEU A 125 18.62 -0.49 9.29
C LEU A 125 18.87 -0.66 10.79
N SER A 126 19.32 -1.86 11.19
CA SER A 126 19.46 -2.24 12.60
C SER A 126 20.68 -1.61 13.28
N GLU A 127 20.43 -0.68 14.21
CA GLU A 127 21.46 -0.09 15.05
C GLU A 127 22.02 -1.11 16.07
N LEU A 128 21.20 -2.05 16.50
CA LEU A 128 21.63 -3.10 17.43
C LEU A 128 22.65 -4.03 16.77
N GLN A 129 22.46 -4.37 15.48
CA GLN A 129 23.39 -5.18 14.71
C GLN A 129 24.75 -4.47 14.58
N LEU A 130 24.76 -3.22 14.14
CA LEU A 130 26.00 -2.44 14.00
C LEU A 130 26.72 -2.29 15.34
N ALA A 131 26.00 -1.98 16.42
CA ALA A 131 26.58 -1.86 17.76
C ALA A 131 27.15 -3.19 18.25
N TYR A 132 26.45 -4.31 18.02
CA TYR A 132 26.93 -5.63 18.43
C TYR A 132 28.23 -6.02 17.73
N TYR A 133 28.28 -5.98 16.40
CA TYR A 133 29.47 -6.43 15.65
C TYR A 133 30.65 -5.46 15.72
N THR A 134 30.41 -4.24 16.08
CA THR A 134 31.50 -3.30 16.43
C THR A 134 32.34 -3.86 17.58
N TYR A 135 31.68 -4.37 18.61
CA TYR A 135 32.31 -4.89 19.82
C TYR A 135 32.56 -6.40 19.80
N ASN A 136 31.90 -7.18 18.92
CA ASN A 136 31.96 -8.64 18.84
C ASN A 136 32.02 -9.08 17.39
N SER A 137 33.06 -8.70 16.66
CA SER A 137 33.19 -9.07 15.25
C SER A 137 33.50 -10.51 15.03
N VAL A 138 33.12 -11.02 13.84
CA VAL A 138 33.40 -12.41 13.42
C VAL A 138 34.30 -12.43 12.20
N LEU A 139 34.78 -13.61 11.84
CA LEU A 139 35.67 -13.80 10.68
C LEU A 139 34.90 -13.48 9.39
N ASP A 140 35.51 -12.70 8.49
CA ASP A 140 34.96 -12.45 7.16
C ASP A 140 34.82 -13.72 6.32
N PRO A 141 33.88 -13.79 5.33
CA PRO A 141 33.63 -15.00 4.55
C PRO A 141 34.82 -15.55 3.77
N LEU A 142 35.77 -14.68 3.39
CA LEU A 142 36.97 -15.06 2.65
C LEU A 142 38.18 -15.36 3.57
N GLY A 143 38.03 -15.16 4.87
CA GLY A 143 39.02 -15.47 5.89
C GLY A 143 40.21 -14.53 5.94
N GLY A 144 40.13 -13.35 5.29
CA GLY A 144 41.24 -12.41 5.23
C GLY A 144 41.49 -11.70 6.55
N THR A 145 40.48 -11.49 7.38
CA THR A 145 40.56 -10.84 8.68
C THR A 145 40.80 -11.78 9.86
N LYS A 146 41.37 -12.96 9.58
CA LYS A 146 41.61 -13.95 10.63
C LYS A 146 42.54 -13.45 11.71
N GLY A 147 42.03 -13.39 12.94
CA GLY A 147 42.78 -12.95 14.12
C GLY A 147 42.49 -11.51 14.54
N ASP A 148 41.62 -10.80 13.78
CA ASP A 148 41.19 -9.41 14.07
C ASP A 148 39.83 -9.37 14.76
N GLN A 149 39.29 -10.54 15.18
CA GLN A 149 37.96 -10.60 15.75
C GLN A 149 37.91 -9.90 17.12
N SER A 150 37.14 -8.83 17.19
CA SER A 150 36.90 -8.11 18.44
C SER A 150 35.96 -8.87 19.36
N LYS A 151 36.19 -8.74 20.67
CA LYS A 151 35.36 -9.36 21.69
C LYS A 151 35.17 -8.46 22.90
N TYR A 152 33.91 -8.24 23.29
CA TYR A 152 33.54 -7.60 24.52
C TYR A 152 33.31 -8.64 25.63
N TYR A 153 33.86 -8.40 26.83
CA TYR A 153 33.77 -9.33 27.95
C TYR A 153 32.71 -8.86 28.95
N ASN A 154 31.49 -9.36 28.77
CA ASN A 154 30.38 -9.11 29.67
C ASN A 154 30.70 -9.52 31.10
N GLY A 155 30.36 -8.65 32.06
CA GLY A 155 30.58 -8.89 33.48
C GLY A 155 31.91 -8.38 34.05
N SER A 156 32.80 -7.85 33.22
CA SER A 156 34.03 -7.16 33.67
C SER A 156 33.76 -5.76 34.20
N THR A 157 32.62 -5.15 33.83
CA THR A 157 32.13 -3.86 34.29
C THR A 157 30.62 -3.87 34.50
N SER A 158 30.06 -2.87 35.15
CA SER A 158 28.60 -2.67 35.28
C SER A 158 27.95 -2.15 34.00
N TYR A 159 28.71 -1.89 32.92
CA TYR A 159 28.22 -1.34 31.67
C TYR A 159 28.32 -2.38 30.55
N SER A 160 27.27 -2.52 29.80
CA SER A 160 27.26 -3.27 28.54
C SER A 160 28.02 -2.52 27.42
N TYR A 161 28.36 -3.21 26.32
CA TYR A 161 28.97 -2.53 25.15
C TYR A 161 28.04 -1.46 24.56
N LEU A 162 26.70 -1.59 24.68
CA LEU A 162 25.75 -0.57 24.22
C LEU A 162 25.90 0.78 24.94
N ASN A 163 26.50 0.79 26.10
CA ASN A 163 26.78 2.01 26.88
C ASN A 163 28.24 2.49 26.78
N ARG A 164 29.04 1.86 25.90
CA ARG A 164 30.42 2.29 25.65
C ARG A 164 30.51 3.47 24.71
N GLY A 165 29.49 3.65 23.89
CA GLY A 165 29.52 4.65 22.87
C GLY A 165 30.16 4.13 21.56
N GLY A 166 30.51 5.06 20.70
CA GLY A 166 31.18 4.83 19.43
C GLY A 166 31.36 6.12 18.65
N MET A 167 31.85 6.01 17.45
CA MET A 167 32.13 7.13 16.57
C MET A 167 31.88 6.75 15.12
N TYR A 168 31.79 7.73 14.21
CA TYR A 168 31.55 7.47 12.78
C TYR A 168 32.64 6.59 12.17
N GLU A 169 33.89 6.72 12.61
CA GLU A 169 35.00 5.87 12.14
C GLU A 169 34.73 4.37 12.37
N TYR A 170 34.15 4.01 13.53
CA TYR A 170 33.75 2.63 13.80
C TYR A 170 32.69 2.14 12.83
N ALA A 171 31.71 2.97 12.53
CA ALA A 171 30.68 2.63 11.53
C ALA A 171 31.29 2.49 10.13
N VAL A 172 32.14 3.42 9.70
CA VAL A 172 32.86 3.35 8.43
C VAL A 172 33.65 2.06 8.34
N ARG A 173 34.39 1.70 9.40
CA ARG A 173 35.19 0.45 9.43
C ARG A 173 34.29 -0.78 9.27
N ARG A 174 33.19 -0.89 10.02
CA ARG A 174 32.30 -2.05 9.94
C ARG A 174 31.56 -2.15 8.61
N LEU A 175 30.98 -1.04 8.15
CA LEU A 175 30.24 -1.01 6.91
C LEU A 175 31.14 -1.23 5.67
N SER A 176 32.41 -0.73 5.69
CA SER A 176 33.38 -1.01 4.63
C SER A 176 33.90 -2.46 4.65
N GLN A 177 33.84 -3.13 5.79
CA GLN A 177 34.14 -4.56 5.92
C GLN A 177 32.96 -5.45 5.48
N TRP A 178 31.80 -4.86 5.15
CA TRP A 178 30.54 -5.52 4.87
C TRP A 178 29.94 -6.26 6.07
N SER A 179 30.24 -5.81 7.27
CA SER A 179 29.61 -6.32 8.49
C SER A 179 28.27 -5.57 8.76
N GLY A 180 27.26 -5.94 8.00
CA GLY A 180 26.00 -5.21 7.88
C GLY A 180 26.04 -4.21 6.71
N ALA A 181 25.03 -3.33 6.47
CA ALA A 181 23.87 -3.10 7.35
C ALA A 181 22.75 -4.11 7.05
N VAL A 182 22.08 -4.60 8.10
CA VAL A 182 20.93 -5.50 7.99
C VAL A 182 19.63 -4.77 8.27
N ASN A 183 18.50 -5.37 7.87
CA ASN A 183 17.19 -4.82 8.14
C ASN A 183 16.85 -4.88 9.63
N GLU A 184 16.20 -3.84 10.16
CA GLU A 184 15.75 -3.75 11.56
C GLU A 184 14.84 -4.92 11.95
N ASN A 185 14.00 -5.42 11.02
CA ASN A 185 13.15 -6.57 11.30
C ASN A 185 13.92 -7.86 11.60
N ASP A 186 15.16 -7.98 11.13
CA ASP A 186 16.01 -9.14 11.38
C ASP A 186 16.68 -9.06 12.77
N VAL A 187 17.09 -7.86 13.19
CA VAL A 187 17.70 -7.59 14.49
C VAL A 187 17.09 -6.36 15.15
N PRO A 188 15.85 -6.43 15.64
CA PRO A 188 15.09 -5.28 16.13
C PRO A 188 15.71 -4.58 17.33
N TYR A 189 15.77 -3.24 17.30
CA TYR A 189 16.19 -2.40 18.42
C TYR A 189 15.02 -2.16 19.38
N ASN A 190 14.74 -3.14 20.23
CA ASN A 190 13.72 -3.04 21.27
C ASN A 190 14.21 -3.71 22.56
N VAL A 191 13.63 -3.33 23.70
CA VAL A 191 14.07 -3.77 25.04
C VAL A 191 14.19 -5.29 25.16
N GLN A 192 13.21 -6.04 24.62
CA GLN A 192 13.23 -7.50 24.72
C GLN A 192 14.38 -8.09 23.91
N ASN A 193 14.59 -7.65 22.68
CA ASN A 193 15.62 -8.16 21.81
C ASN A 193 17.02 -7.69 22.26
N ILE A 194 17.15 -6.45 22.70
CA ILE A 194 18.40 -5.94 23.30
C ILE A 194 18.83 -6.86 24.46
N ASN A 195 17.92 -7.21 25.36
CA ASN A 195 18.22 -8.11 26.47
C ASN A 195 18.62 -9.51 25.98
N ASN A 196 17.99 -10.02 24.93
CA ASN A 196 18.37 -11.29 24.32
C ASN A 196 19.79 -11.23 23.75
N VAL A 197 20.10 -10.20 22.97
CA VAL A 197 21.42 -10.01 22.32
C VAL A 197 22.51 -9.78 23.35
N LEU A 198 22.27 -9.03 24.41
CA LEU A 198 23.23 -8.86 25.53
C LEU A 198 23.56 -10.18 26.25
N ASN A 199 22.60 -11.10 26.35
CA ASN A 199 22.76 -12.36 27.05
C ASN A 199 23.27 -13.52 26.15
N GLN A 200 22.88 -13.55 24.86
CA GLN A 200 23.09 -14.69 23.98
C GLN A 200 23.98 -14.36 22.78
N GLY A 201 24.17 -13.09 22.46
CA GLY A 201 24.82 -12.64 21.24
C GLY A 201 23.92 -12.72 20.00
N LEU A 202 24.49 -12.45 18.84
CA LEU A 202 23.88 -12.64 17.52
C LEU A 202 24.52 -13.80 16.77
N SER A 203 23.76 -14.42 15.88
CA SER A 203 24.26 -15.43 14.94
C SER A 203 25.17 -14.77 13.88
N ASP A 204 26.28 -15.43 13.53
CA ASP A 204 27.27 -14.92 12.55
C ASP A 204 26.65 -14.56 11.18
N GLU A 205 25.48 -15.14 10.83
CA GLU A 205 24.77 -14.79 9.60
C GLU A 205 24.38 -13.32 9.50
N TYR A 206 24.13 -12.65 10.63
CA TYR A 206 23.81 -11.21 10.66
C TYR A 206 25.03 -10.31 10.49
N ALA A 207 26.24 -10.87 10.44
CA ALA A 207 27.43 -10.10 10.10
C ALA A 207 27.61 -9.93 8.58
N TYR A 208 27.43 -11.03 7.79
CA TYR A 208 27.83 -11.06 6.39
C TYR A 208 26.82 -11.70 5.41
N SER A 209 25.69 -12.23 5.87
CA SER A 209 24.77 -12.99 5.00
C SER A 209 23.37 -12.38 4.91
N LYS A 210 23.11 -11.36 5.69
CA LYS A 210 21.80 -10.67 5.78
C LYS A 210 21.92 -9.17 5.52
N ASP A 211 23.09 -8.73 5.13
CA ASP A 211 23.36 -7.36 4.73
C ASP A 211 22.52 -6.97 3.49
N ILE A 212 21.95 -5.79 3.50
CA ILE A 212 21.14 -5.25 2.41
C ILE A 212 21.75 -4.01 1.78
N ALA A 213 22.77 -3.45 2.38
CA ALA A 213 23.49 -2.28 1.89
C ALA A 213 24.96 -2.32 2.29
N HIS A 214 25.82 -1.84 1.39
CA HIS A 214 27.27 -1.70 1.60
C HIS A 214 27.69 -0.24 1.54
N LEU A 215 28.68 0.13 2.33
CA LEU A 215 29.32 1.44 2.23
C LEU A 215 30.24 1.45 1.01
N GLU A 216 30.00 2.34 0.07
CA GLU A 216 30.83 2.53 -1.12
C GLU A 216 31.90 3.59 -0.88
N ASN A 217 31.50 4.75 -0.32
CA ASN A 217 32.45 5.79 0.09
C ASN A 217 32.02 6.41 1.42
N ALA A 218 32.98 7.00 2.14
CA ALA A 218 32.71 7.88 3.27
C ALA A 218 33.69 9.06 3.22
N TYR A 219 33.17 10.26 3.36
CA TYR A 219 33.96 11.48 3.32
C TYR A 219 33.89 12.19 4.65
N VAL A 220 35.02 12.71 5.14
CA VAL A 220 35.04 13.61 6.29
C VAL A 220 35.47 14.99 5.84
N MET A 221 34.65 16.00 6.13
CA MET A 221 34.82 17.38 5.72
C MET A 221 34.91 18.26 6.92
N SER A 222 35.72 19.34 6.83
CA SER A 222 35.76 20.39 7.88
C SER A 222 34.49 21.24 7.80
N LEU A 223 33.70 21.20 8.85
CA LEU A 223 32.50 22.05 8.99
C LEU A 223 32.86 23.53 9.04
N LYS A 224 34.01 23.86 9.70
CA LYS A 224 34.47 25.24 9.90
C LYS A 224 35.13 25.80 8.64
N ASN A 225 35.93 25.01 7.92
CA ASN A 225 36.72 25.47 6.80
C ASN A 225 36.08 25.15 5.43
N ASN A 226 35.08 24.27 5.37
CA ASN A 226 34.44 23.85 4.14
C ASN A 226 32.90 23.76 4.28
N THR A 227 32.30 24.80 4.83
CA THR A 227 30.83 24.87 5.05
C THR A 227 30.05 24.65 3.77
N ASP A 228 30.49 25.16 2.63
CA ASP A 228 29.83 25.00 1.34
C ASP A 228 29.89 23.53 0.85
N GLY A 229 31.03 22.85 1.04
CA GLY A 229 31.15 21.43 0.76
C GLY A 229 30.20 20.58 1.59
N VAL A 230 30.08 20.93 2.88
CA VAL A 230 29.12 20.28 3.80
C VAL A 230 27.68 20.51 3.35
N LYS A 231 27.30 21.73 2.98
CA LYS A 231 25.97 22.05 2.44
C LYS A 231 25.66 21.25 1.18
N ARG A 232 26.63 21.10 0.26
CA ARG A 232 26.48 20.25 -0.94
C ARG A 232 26.31 18.77 -0.58
N ALA A 233 27.08 18.29 0.39
CA ALA A 233 26.94 16.90 0.84
C ALA A 233 25.56 16.63 1.44
N ILE A 234 24.97 17.57 2.19
CA ILE A 234 23.59 17.47 2.67
C ILE A 234 22.60 17.35 1.50
N MET A 235 22.79 18.15 0.43
CA MET A 235 21.90 18.06 -0.75
C MET A 235 22.10 16.77 -1.54
N ASN A 236 23.34 16.29 -1.67
CA ASN A 236 23.69 15.15 -2.50
C ASN A 236 23.43 13.80 -1.80
N ASN A 237 23.74 13.71 -0.51
CA ASN A 237 23.64 12.47 0.27
C ASN A 237 22.45 12.47 1.26
N GLY A 238 21.67 13.56 1.30
CA GLY A 238 20.52 13.70 2.16
C GLY A 238 20.86 14.22 3.57
N ALA A 239 22.05 13.93 4.11
CA ALA A 239 22.48 14.40 5.42
C ALA A 239 24.00 14.30 5.57
N VAL A 240 24.54 14.97 6.61
CA VAL A 240 25.88 14.72 7.12
C VAL A 240 25.86 14.47 8.62
N GLY A 241 26.74 13.60 9.09
CA GLY A 241 26.87 13.26 10.49
C GLY A 241 27.86 14.16 11.22
N VAL A 242 27.49 14.64 12.39
CA VAL A 242 28.35 15.50 13.22
C VAL A 242 28.32 15.05 14.66
N GLN A 243 29.36 15.44 15.40
CA GLN A 243 29.46 15.27 16.85
C GLN A 243 29.45 16.61 17.57
N TYR A 244 28.76 16.67 18.70
CA TYR A 244 28.80 17.83 19.59
C TYR A 244 28.72 17.38 21.04
N TYR A 245 29.09 18.27 21.97
CA TYR A 245 28.87 18.03 23.39
C TYR A 245 27.46 18.54 23.75
N HIS A 246 26.60 17.62 24.14
CA HIS A 246 25.21 17.93 24.48
C HIS A 246 25.06 18.29 25.97
N SER A 247 24.32 19.35 26.22
CA SER A 247 23.84 19.75 27.54
C SER A 247 22.34 20.02 27.47
N ASP A 248 21.55 19.34 28.30
CA ASP A 248 20.10 19.54 28.37
C ASP A 248 19.73 21.00 28.69
N ASN A 249 20.62 21.73 29.39
CA ASN A 249 20.45 23.15 29.74
C ASN A 249 20.52 24.08 28.52
N CYS A 250 21.06 23.61 27.40
CA CYS A 250 21.26 24.40 26.18
C CYS A 250 20.24 24.04 25.09
N LEU A 251 19.49 22.94 25.23
CA LEU A 251 18.39 22.53 24.31
C LEU A 251 17.08 23.10 24.86
N LEU A 252 16.64 24.23 24.33
CA LEU A 252 15.52 24.98 24.85
C LEU A 252 14.39 25.14 23.84
N TRP A 253 13.17 25.04 24.36
CA TRP A 253 11.94 25.17 23.54
C TRP A 253 11.54 26.64 23.40
N ASN A 254 11.46 27.12 22.18
CA ASN A 254 10.87 28.42 21.87
C ASN A 254 9.36 28.26 21.64
N SER A 255 8.59 28.66 22.67
CA SER A 255 7.12 28.50 22.63
C SER A 255 6.42 29.43 21.63
N GLU A 256 7.05 30.60 21.30
CA GLU A 256 6.50 31.52 20.28
C GLU A 256 6.66 30.97 18.87
N LYS A 257 7.79 30.37 18.59
CA LYS A 257 8.14 29.84 17.25
C LYS A 257 7.82 28.34 17.07
N GLN A 258 7.45 27.66 18.15
CA GLN A 258 7.14 26.24 18.18
C GLN A 258 8.29 25.38 17.63
N LEU A 259 9.52 25.62 18.13
CA LEU A 259 10.73 24.91 17.72
C LEU A 259 11.74 24.80 18.85
N TRP A 260 12.58 23.78 18.79
CA TRP A 260 13.73 23.61 19.67
C TRP A 260 14.95 24.32 19.11
N THR A 261 15.72 24.95 19.97
CA THR A 261 17.00 25.64 19.68
C THR A 261 18.10 25.16 20.59
N TYR A 262 19.32 25.10 20.07
CA TYR A 262 20.52 24.72 20.83
C TYR A 262 21.65 25.70 20.59
N TYR A 263 22.17 26.27 21.67
CA TYR A 263 23.36 27.07 21.68
C TYR A 263 24.11 26.88 22.97
N ASP A 264 25.36 26.40 22.90
CA ASP A 264 26.28 26.21 24.03
C ASP A 264 27.60 26.97 23.78
N PRO A 265 27.82 28.12 24.40
CA PRO A 265 29.06 28.91 24.25
C PRO A 265 30.22 28.38 25.10
N SER A 266 30.00 27.41 25.99
CA SER A 266 30.95 27.00 27.03
C SER A 266 31.47 25.57 26.93
N ILE A 267 30.95 24.79 25.95
CA ILE A 267 31.27 23.35 25.76
C ILE A 267 31.03 22.57 27.07
N THR A 268 29.78 22.31 27.34
CA THR A 268 29.34 21.55 28.52
C THR A 268 28.62 20.25 28.09
N GLY A 269 28.62 19.26 28.97
CA GLY A 269 27.85 18.03 28.75
C GLY A 269 28.64 16.85 28.19
N GLY A 270 27.95 15.89 27.56
CA GLY A 270 28.50 14.65 27.03
C GLY A 270 28.49 14.58 25.49
N GLY A 271 29.44 13.84 24.93
CA GLY A 271 29.52 13.67 23.47
C GLY A 271 28.28 12.99 22.88
N HIS A 272 27.71 13.55 21.80
CA HIS A 272 26.52 13.09 21.13
C HIS A 272 26.66 13.18 19.61
N ASN A 273 26.31 12.12 18.89
CA ASN A 273 26.33 12.05 17.42
C ASN A 273 24.92 12.27 16.88
N VAL A 274 24.81 13.18 15.89
CA VAL A 274 23.54 13.57 15.27
C VAL A 274 23.75 13.85 13.78
N MET A 275 22.66 14.08 13.06
CA MET A 275 22.71 14.39 11.63
C MET A 275 22.31 15.85 11.38
N ILE A 276 23.05 16.54 10.53
CA ILE A 276 22.59 17.79 9.91
C ILE A 276 21.78 17.42 8.66
N VAL A 277 20.53 17.88 8.60
CA VAL A 277 19.58 17.61 7.50
C VAL A 277 19.10 18.88 6.80
N GLY A 278 19.71 20.02 7.10
CA GLY A 278 19.39 21.30 6.49
C GLY A 278 20.09 22.46 7.17
N TRP A 279 19.86 23.66 6.67
CA TRP A 279 20.38 24.90 7.20
C TRP A 279 19.48 26.09 6.86
N ASP A 280 19.68 27.20 7.56
CA ASP A 280 19.14 28.51 7.22
C ASP A 280 20.14 29.58 7.65
N ASP A 281 20.78 30.23 6.66
CA ASP A 281 21.79 31.28 6.87
C ASP A 281 21.19 32.53 7.51
N ASN A 282 19.87 32.72 7.37
CA ASN A 282 19.11 33.82 7.93
C ASN A 282 18.34 33.45 9.22
N PHE A 283 18.53 32.23 9.75
CA PHE A 283 17.85 31.83 10.98
C PHE A 283 18.17 32.84 12.10
N SER A 284 17.14 33.54 12.56
CA SER A 284 17.34 34.66 13.50
C SER A 284 17.94 34.18 14.83
N LYS A 285 18.98 34.82 15.25
CA LYS A 285 19.55 34.65 16.59
C LYS A 285 18.54 34.85 17.72
N ASP A 286 17.50 35.66 17.47
CA ASP A 286 16.46 35.94 18.44
C ASP A 286 15.50 34.74 18.65
N ASN A 287 15.57 33.74 17.80
CA ASN A 287 14.83 32.50 17.99
C ASN A 287 15.43 31.63 19.12
N PHE A 288 16.72 31.80 19.42
CA PHE A 288 17.37 31.07 20.51
C PHE A 288 16.87 31.55 21.88
N VAL A 289 16.54 30.58 22.74
CA VAL A 289 16.05 30.82 24.11
C VAL A 289 17.22 30.76 25.06
N GLY A 290 17.22 31.60 26.10
CA GLY A 290 18.34 31.73 27.07
C GLY A 290 19.47 32.55 26.48
N GLU A 291 20.71 32.02 26.51
CA GLU A 291 21.88 32.64 25.91
C GLU A 291 21.76 32.63 24.39
N LYS A 292 22.18 33.73 23.75
CA LYS A 292 21.98 33.88 22.30
C LYS A 292 23.31 34.00 21.56
N PRO A 293 23.43 33.46 20.34
CA PRO A 293 24.59 33.70 19.50
C PRO A 293 24.68 35.17 19.05
N GLU A 294 25.84 35.57 18.58
CA GLU A 294 26.07 36.95 18.11
C GLU A 294 25.45 37.20 16.73
N ASN A 295 25.48 36.20 15.84
CA ASN A 295 25.02 36.28 14.47
C ASN A 295 23.83 35.34 14.17
N ASN A 296 23.12 35.58 13.05
CA ASN A 296 22.14 34.69 12.49
C ASN A 296 22.81 33.47 11.86
N GLY A 297 22.03 32.44 11.63
CA GLY A 297 22.41 31.22 10.94
C GLY A 297 22.38 30.00 11.84
N ALA A 298 21.81 28.93 11.34
CA ALA A 298 21.69 27.68 12.08
C ALA A 298 21.62 26.44 11.18
N TRP A 299 22.10 25.34 11.71
CA TRP A 299 21.93 23.99 11.19
C TRP A 299 20.63 23.39 11.70
N LEU A 300 19.90 22.69 10.84
CA LEU A 300 18.79 21.84 11.25
C LEU A 300 19.31 20.45 11.59
N ILE A 301 19.20 20.10 12.86
CA ILE A 301 19.70 18.83 13.39
C ILE A 301 18.57 17.82 13.48
N ARG A 302 18.80 16.59 13.02
CA ARG A 302 17.98 15.40 13.30
C ARG A 302 18.62 14.60 14.41
N ASN A 303 17.86 14.41 15.47
CA ASN A 303 18.27 13.70 16.68
C ASN A 303 17.86 12.20 16.63
N SER A 304 18.14 11.46 17.69
CA SER A 304 17.79 10.03 17.88
C SER A 304 16.99 9.79 19.18
N TRP A 305 16.02 10.69 19.49
CA TRP A 305 15.22 10.62 20.73
C TRP A 305 13.71 10.55 20.47
N GLY A 306 13.32 9.86 19.42
CA GLY A 306 11.92 9.64 19.06
C GLY A 306 11.17 10.95 18.77
N PHE A 307 9.91 11.03 19.17
CA PHE A 307 9.04 12.18 18.86
C PHE A 307 9.37 13.44 19.68
N THR A 308 9.99 13.29 20.83
CA THR A 308 10.40 14.42 21.65
C THR A 308 11.78 14.90 21.23
N GLN A 309 11.93 16.19 20.94
CA GLN A 309 13.22 16.76 20.51
C GLN A 309 13.80 16.09 19.25
N SER A 310 12.92 15.65 18.33
CA SER A 310 13.30 14.97 17.09
C SER A 310 14.17 15.82 16.19
N TYR A 311 13.89 17.11 16.13
CA TYR A 311 14.62 18.09 15.36
C TYR A 311 14.81 19.36 16.16
N PHE A 312 15.98 20.00 16.00
CA PHE A 312 16.27 21.30 16.61
C PHE A 312 17.22 22.11 15.74
N TRP A 313 17.18 23.43 15.92
CA TRP A 313 18.08 24.35 15.27
C TRP A 313 19.31 24.63 16.16
N MET A 314 20.49 24.32 15.64
CA MET A 314 21.76 24.58 16.31
C MET A 314 22.46 25.76 15.67
N SER A 315 22.82 26.78 16.44
CA SER A 315 23.56 27.94 15.92
C SER A 315 24.84 27.52 15.21
N TYR A 316 25.21 28.21 14.13
CA TYR A 316 26.53 28.09 13.53
C TYR A 316 27.66 28.46 14.50
N GLU A 317 27.37 29.31 15.48
CA GLU A 317 28.29 29.74 16.51
C GLU A 317 28.32 28.82 17.74
N ASN A 318 27.71 27.62 17.63
CA ASN A 318 27.70 26.67 18.75
C ASN A 318 29.10 26.11 18.99
N HIS A 319 29.68 26.44 20.16
CA HIS A 319 31.06 26.07 20.48
C HIS A 319 31.23 24.58 20.74
N SER A 320 30.17 23.89 21.13
CA SER A 320 30.23 22.46 21.44
C SER A 320 30.18 21.58 20.19
N LEU A 321 29.93 22.14 18.98
CA LEU A 321 29.92 21.43 17.70
C LEU A 321 31.36 21.23 17.20
N LEU A 322 31.73 19.98 16.98
CA LEU A 322 33.05 19.59 16.48
C LEU A 322 33.19 19.82 14.97
N ASP A 323 34.39 19.76 14.45
CA ASP A 323 34.70 20.17 13.08
C ASP A 323 34.35 19.09 12.02
N ALA A 324 34.37 17.82 12.41
CA ALA A 324 34.17 16.71 11.46
C ALA A 324 32.70 16.55 11.03
N ALA A 325 32.44 16.69 9.74
CA ALA A 325 31.17 16.35 9.09
C ALA A 325 31.38 15.13 8.18
N TRP A 326 30.67 14.04 8.49
CA TRP A 326 30.75 12.77 7.77
C TRP A 326 29.60 12.64 6.76
N ALA A 327 29.91 12.37 5.51
CA ALA A 327 28.96 12.00 4.48
C ALA A 327 29.19 10.54 4.08
N PHE A 328 28.12 9.75 3.98
CA PHE A 328 28.15 8.36 3.54
C PHE A 328 27.55 8.24 2.14
N ASP A 329 28.17 7.38 1.35
CA ASP A 329 27.76 7.04 0.00
C ASP A 329 27.57 5.50 0.00
N MET A 330 26.32 5.08 -0.08
CA MET A 330 25.90 3.68 0.08
C MET A 330 25.53 3.05 -1.25
N ASN A 331 25.59 1.75 -1.32
CA ASN A 331 25.03 0.95 -2.41
C ASN A 331 24.27 -0.26 -1.86
N LYS A 332 23.51 -0.95 -2.71
CA LYS A 332 22.91 -2.24 -2.33
C LYS A 332 23.98 -3.28 -2.13
N ALA A 333 23.70 -4.29 -1.29
CA ALA A 333 24.65 -5.35 -0.98
C ALA A 333 24.97 -6.27 -2.17
N ASP A 334 24.23 -6.18 -3.27
CA ASP A 334 24.47 -6.95 -4.50
C ASP A 334 25.38 -6.24 -5.52
N ASN A 335 26.06 -5.17 -5.11
CA ASN A 335 26.95 -4.41 -6.00
C ASN A 335 28.24 -5.18 -6.39
N TYR A 336 28.73 -6.06 -5.48
CA TYR A 336 29.84 -6.98 -5.72
C TYR A 336 29.61 -8.28 -4.93
N ASP A 337 30.15 -9.40 -5.42
CA ASP A 337 30.00 -10.70 -4.78
C ASP A 337 31.05 -10.96 -3.68
N ASN A 338 32.22 -10.32 -3.75
CA ASN A 338 33.35 -10.59 -2.88
C ASN A 338 34.07 -9.33 -2.44
N ASN A 339 34.44 -9.29 -1.17
CA ASN A 339 35.28 -8.25 -0.56
C ASN A 339 36.59 -8.90 -0.07
N TYR A 340 37.64 -8.82 -0.86
CA TYR A 340 38.97 -9.20 -0.44
C TYR A 340 39.59 -8.15 0.46
N GLN A 341 39.78 -8.47 1.73
CA GLN A 341 40.27 -7.55 2.76
C GLN A 341 41.23 -8.26 3.72
N LEU A 342 42.13 -7.49 4.34
CA LEU A 342 43.02 -7.97 5.40
C LEU A 342 42.84 -7.17 6.71
N ASP A 343 42.14 -6.05 6.63
CA ASP A 343 42.01 -5.04 7.65
C ASP A 343 40.68 -5.23 8.43
N GLY A 344 40.61 -6.26 9.28
CA GLY A 344 39.43 -6.53 10.14
C GLY A 344 39.37 -5.71 11.43
N GLY A 345 40.41 -4.92 11.75
CA GLY A 345 40.46 -4.06 12.93
C GLY A 345 39.38 -2.98 12.95
N ILE A 346 39.00 -2.51 14.14
CA ILE A 346 37.97 -1.51 14.34
C ILE A 346 38.52 -0.09 14.26
N ASP A 347 39.79 0.11 14.49
CA ASP A 347 40.47 1.39 14.43
C ASP A 347 41.54 1.41 13.35
N SER A 348 41.95 2.60 12.94
CA SER A 348 42.98 2.79 11.94
C SER A 348 43.80 4.03 12.20
N TYR A 349 45.03 4.07 11.67
CA TYR A 349 45.90 5.22 11.70
C TYR A 349 46.62 5.38 10.37
N ASN A 350 46.93 6.58 9.94
CA ASN A 350 47.66 6.79 8.70
C ASN A 350 49.16 6.52 8.84
N VAL A 351 49.77 6.05 7.77
CA VAL A 351 51.23 5.97 7.69
C VAL A 351 51.83 7.38 7.79
N THR A 352 52.91 7.52 8.57
CA THR A 352 53.64 8.78 8.71
C THR A 352 55.10 8.63 8.32
N GLN A 353 55.79 9.71 8.02
CA GLN A 353 57.23 9.74 7.71
C GLN A 353 58.10 9.15 8.81
N ASN A 354 57.62 9.24 10.06
CA ASN A 354 58.40 8.75 11.20
C ASN A 354 58.45 7.22 11.28
N ILE A 355 57.50 6.53 10.72
CA ILE A 355 57.36 5.05 10.76
C ILE A 355 57.62 4.36 9.42
N CYS A 356 57.62 5.11 8.31
CA CYS A 356 57.84 4.60 6.99
C CYS A 356 58.63 5.56 6.09
N SER A 357 59.61 5.09 5.37
CA SER A 357 60.37 5.87 4.39
C SER A 357 59.80 5.87 2.99
N TYR A 358 58.79 5.07 2.75
CA TYR A 358 58.17 4.82 1.41
C TYR A 358 56.72 5.31 1.43
N LYS A 359 56.26 5.72 0.26
CA LYS A 359 54.89 6.09 0.00
C LYS A 359 54.20 5.10 -0.97
N THR A 360 54.68 3.87 -0.97
CA THR A 360 54.14 2.80 -1.79
C THR A 360 53.81 1.60 -0.87
N TYR A 361 52.55 1.17 -0.96
CA TYR A 361 51.91 0.20 -0.08
C TYR A 361 51.24 -0.90 -0.93
N SER A 362 51.10 -2.10 -0.41
CA SER A 362 50.38 -3.15 -1.14
C SER A 362 49.80 -4.21 -0.22
N ASN A 363 48.66 -4.76 -0.63
CA ASN A 363 48.12 -6.00 -0.10
C ASN A 363 48.15 -7.09 -1.16
N VAL A 364 48.36 -8.31 -0.72
CA VAL A 364 48.34 -9.52 -1.54
C VAL A 364 47.14 -10.36 -1.16
N PHE A 365 46.33 -10.70 -2.14
CA PHE A 365 45.15 -11.54 -1.97
C PHE A 365 45.26 -12.84 -2.72
N THR A 366 44.52 -13.85 -2.28
CA THR A 366 44.37 -15.13 -2.97
C THR A 366 42.92 -15.31 -3.35
N VAL A 367 42.66 -15.54 -4.63
CA VAL A 367 41.29 -15.74 -5.17
C VAL A 367 40.70 -17.00 -4.57
N SER A 368 39.52 -16.90 -4.03
CA SER A 368 38.81 -18.00 -3.41
C SER A 368 38.46 -19.09 -4.42
N ASP A 369 38.62 -20.35 -4.02
CA ASP A 369 38.24 -21.51 -4.82
C ASP A 369 36.82 -21.95 -4.41
N LYS A 370 35.82 -21.39 -5.08
CA LYS A 370 34.41 -21.65 -4.82
C LYS A 370 33.84 -22.63 -5.83
N GLU A 371 32.95 -23.47 -5.36
CA GLU A 371 32.23 -24.40 -6.22
C GLU A 371 31.51 -23.67 -7.35
N LYS A 372 31.65 -24.13 -8.59
CA LYS A 372 31.04 -23.60 -9.82
C LYS A 372 31.50 -22.21 -10.26
N VAL A 373 32.40 -21.55 -9.56
CA VAL A 373 33.01 -20.30 -10.01
C VAL A 373 34.19 -20.62 -10.92
N THR A 374 34.11 -20.21 -12.17
CA THR A 374 35.15 -20.44 -13.19
C THR A 374 36.24 -19.37 -13.18
N SER A 375 35.86 -18.16 -12.78
CA SER A 375 36.77 -17.02 -12.59
C SER A 375 36.05 -15.95 -11.74
N GLU A 376 36.81 -14.98 -11.27
CA GLU A 376 36.26 -13.76 -10.68
C GLU A 376 36.67 -12.57 -11.52
N THR A 377 35.79 -11.56 -11.61
CA THR A 377 36.08 -10.30 -12.30
C THR A 377 36.37 -9.23 -11.25
N LEU A 378 37.61 -8.77 -11.14
CA LEU A 378 37.97 -7.63 -10.30
C LEU A 378 37.41 -6.35 -10.93
N LYS A 379 36.56 -5.67 -10.16
CA LYS A 379 35.78 -4.50 -10.57
C LYS A 379 36.24 -3.18 -9.95
N ALA A 380 36.62 -3.24 -8.67
CA ALA A 380 37.01 -2.06 -7.92
C ALA A 380 38.04 -2.41 -6.84
N VAL A 381 38.70 -1.39 -6.34
CA VAL A 381 39.54 -1.44 -5.14
C VAL A 381 39.16 -0.34 -4.18
N SER A 382 39.42 -0.51 -2.88
CA SER A 382 39.19 0.59 -1.94
C SER A 382 40.48 1.01 -1.25
N LEU A 383 40.50 2.30 -0.89
CA LEU A 383 41.58 2.95 -0.16
C LEU A 383 41.00 3.78 1.00
N SER A 384 41.71 3.86 2.09
CA SER A 384 41.35 4.67 3.24
C SER A 384 42.38 5.75 3.54
N PHE A 385 41.96 7.01 3.61
CA PHE A 385 42.77 8.20 3.88
C PHE A 385 42.08 9.08 4.92
N THR A 386 41.66 8.53 6.06
CA THR A 386 40.78 9.24 7.01
C THR A 386 41.41 10.44 7.66
N ARG A 387 42.73 10.57 7.63
CA ARG A 387 43.48 11.68 8.26
C ARG A 387 44.26 12.57 7.29
N VAL A 388 44.08 12.34 5.96
CA VAL A 388 44.81 13.13 4.96
C VAL A 388 43.91 13.39 3.76
N ALA A 389 43.69 14.64 3.43
CA ALA A 389 42.97 15.06 2.21
C ALA A 389 43.93 15.41 1.06
N ASP A 390 43.38 15.59 -0.12
CA ASP A 390 44.14 15.98 -1.32
C ASP A 390 45.33 15.04 -1.58
N VAL A 391 45.06 13.74 -1.64
CA VAL A 391 46.06 12.71 -1.89
C VAL A 391 46.05 12.32 -3.35
N ASN A 392 47.19 12.57 -4.05
CA ASN A 392 47.40 11.99 -5.38
C ASN A 392 47.81 10.52 -5.22
N TYR A 393 47.06 9.62 -5.82
CA TYR A 393 47.33 8.18 -5.76
C TYR A 393 47.46 7.56 -7.14
N LYS A 394 48.26 6.46 -7.17
CA LYS A 394 48.38 5.56 -8.31
C LYS A 394 48.16 4.14 -7.83
N ILE A 395 47.23 3.43 -8.49
CA ILE A 395 46.90 2.04 -8.23
C ILE A 395 47.42 1.17 -9.38
N GLU A 396 48.21 0.13 -9.07
CA GLU A 396 48.69 -0.83 -10.03
C GLU A 396 48.29 -2.25 -9.54
N ILE A 397 47.75 -3.07 -10.42
CA ILE A 397 47.33 -4.43 -10.13
C ILE A 397 48.29 -5.44 -10.79
N TYR A 398 48.74 -6.43 -10.03
CA TYR A 398 49.52 -7.54 -10.53
C TYR A 398 48.78 -8.86 -10.29
N THR A 399 48.66 -9.68 -11.33
CA THR A 399 47.95 -10.99 -11.25
C THR A 399 48.92 -12.15 -11.46
N ASP A 400 48.46 -13.35 -11.11
CA ASP A 400 49.23 -14.59 -11.23
C ASP A 400 50.61 -14.50 -10.52
N LEU A 401 50.58 -14.04 -9.25
CA LEU A 401 51.79 -13.88 -8.47
C LEU A 401 52.54 -15.24 -8.31
N LYS A 402 53.83 -15.22 -8.47
CA LYS A 402 54.67 -16.42 -8.40
C LYS A 402 55.10 -16.75 -6.96
N ASN A 403 55.04 -15.81 -6.06
CA ASN A 403 55.40 -15.90 -4.64
C ASN A 403 54.74 -14.75 -3.89
N SER A 404 55.04 -14.53 -2.61
CA SER A 404 54.47 -13.45 -1.77
C SER A 404 54.90 -12.03 -2.16
N ASN A 405 55.86 -11.84 -3.05
CA ASN A 405 56.28 -10.53 -3.52
C ASN A 405 55.14 -9.92 -4.36
N PRO A 406 54.62 -8.75 -3.99
CA PRO A 406 53.45 -8.07 -4.68
C PRO A 406 53.74 -7.75 -6.16
N TYR A 407 54.99 -7.71 -6.59
CA TYR A 407 55.41 -7.43 -7.98
C TYR A 407 55.80 -8.71 -8.76
N SER A 408 55.63 -9.90 -8.20
CA SER A 408 56.10 -11.17 -8.82
C SER A 408 55.18 -11.66 -9.94
N GLY A 409 54.07 -11.04 -10.14
CA GLY A 409 53.05 -11.39 -11.15
C GLY A 409 53.16 -10.58 -12.44
N THR A 410 52.09 -10.66 -13.22
CA THR A 410 51.91 -9.89 -14.45
C THR A 410 51.20 -8.59 -14.14
N LYS A 411 51.84 -7.46 -14.42
CA LYS A 411 51.20 -6.14 -14.27
C LYS A 411 50.10 -5.97 -15.29
N GLN A 412 48.95 -5.49 -14.84
CA GLN A 412 47.75 -5.18 -15.66
C GLN A 412 47.80 -3.69 -16.04
N GLU A 413 48.59 -3.37 -17.06
CA GLU A 413 48.87 -1.98 -17.44
C GLU A 413 47.60 -1.18 -17.76
N ALA A 414 46.62 -1.81 -18.45
CA ALA A 414 45.36 -1.15 -18.83
C ALA A 414 44.43 -0.87 -17.65
N ALA A 415 44.67 -1.50 -16.49
CA ALA A 415 43.93 -1.29 -15.27
C ALA A 415 44.66 -0.41 -14.25
N THR A 416 45.74 0.26 -14.66
CA THR A 416 46.42 1.25 -13.84
C THR A 416 45.55 2.51 -13.73
N ILE A 417 45.29 2.98 -12.50
CA ILE A 417 44.48 4.15 -12.20
C ILE A 417 45.33 5.17 -11.49
N GLU A 418 45.17 6.43 -11.87
CA GLU A 418 45.70 7.61 -11.20
C GLU A 418 44.56 8.56 -10.85
N GLY A 419 44.57 9.12 -9.66
CA GLY A 419 43.52 10.04 -9.20
C GLY A 419 43.96 10.88 -8.02
N THR A 420 43.05 11.78 -7.59
CA THR A 420 43.25 12.64 -6.41
C THR A 420 42.00 12.58 -5.54
N THR A 421 42.17 12.48 -4.23
CA THR A 421 41.07 12.54 -3.28
C THR A 421 40.84 13.99 -2.82
N ALA A 422 39.64 14.52 -2.97
CA ALA A 422 39.32 15.88 -2.52
C ALA A 422 39.23 15.97 -1.00
N TYR A 423 38.67 14.97 -0.36
CA TYR A 423 38.46 14.90 1.09
C TYR A 423 39.27 13.78 1.72
N ALA A 424 39.46 13.84 3.03
CA ALA A 424 39.83 12.66 3.79
C ALA A 424 38.65 11.66 3.80
N GLY A 425 38.91 10.35 3.90
CA GLY A 425 37.84 9.38 3.93
C GLY A 425 38.16 7.97 3.43
N PHE A 426 37.13 7.20 3.21
CA PHE A 426 37.16 5.87 2.60
C PHE A 426 36.62 5.95 1.16
N TYR A 427 37.33 5.37 0.21
CA TYR A 427 37.04 5.47 -1.21
C TYR A 427 36.98 4.11 -1.87
N THR A 428 35.93 3.80 -2.60
CA THR A 428 35.85 2.71 -3.56
C THR A 428 36.09 3.26 -4.96
N ILE A 429 37.14 2.75 -5.62
CA ILE A 429 37.64 3.24 -6.90
C ILE A 429 37.38 2.15 -7.93
N PRO A 430 36.40 2.32 -8.83
CA PRO A 430 36.12 1.35 -9.89
C PRO A 430 37.26 1.29 -10.89
N LEU A 431 37.56 0.09 -11.39
CA LEU A 431 38.52 -0.09 -12.45
C LEU A 431 37.89 0.21 -13.81
N GLU A 432 38.48 1.10 -14.59
CA GLU A 432 38.04 1.34 -15.96
C GLU A 432 38.12 0.09 -16.84
N GLN A 433 39.18 -0.72 -16.61
CA GLN A 433 39.38 -2.01 -17.26
C GLN A 433 39.34 -3.12 -16.21
N THR A 434 38.30 -3.90 -16.22
CA THR A 434 38.13 -5.04 -15.30
C THR A 434 39.15 -6.17 -15.59
N ILE A 435 39.47 -6.93 -14.57
CA ILE A 435 40.49 -7.98 -14.64
C ILE A 435 39.88 -9.35 -14.30
N GLN A 436 40.14 -10.35 -15.16
CA GLN A 436 39.74 -11.74 -14.87
C GLN A 436 40.76 -12.40 -13.97
N LEU A 437 40.32 -12.92 -12.84
CA LEU A 437 41.09 -13.61 -11.84
C LEU A 437 40.72 -15.10 -11.82
N LYS A 438 41.72 -15.98 -11.69
CA LYS A 438 41.51 -17.44 -11.64
C LYS A 438 41.38 -17.91 -10.20
N PRO A 439 40.45 -18.81 -9.87
CA PRO A 439 40.38 -19.44 -8.55
C PRO A 439 41.75 -20.00 -8.12
N GLY A 440 42.12 -19.78 -6.85
CA GLY A 440 43.40 -20.21 -6.29
C GLY A 440 44.62 -19.39 -6.71
N SER A 441 44.52 -18.48 -7.69
CA SER A 441 45.63 -17.59 -8.05
C SER A 441 45.77 -16.47 -7.03
N SER A 442 46.94 -15.83 -6.96
CA SER A 442 47.17 -14.66 -6.12
C SER A 442 47.36 -13.41 -6.97
N PHE A 443 46.85 -12.29 -6.45
CA PHE A 443 46.99 -10.96 -7.04
C PHE A 443 47.37 -9.94 -5.97
N SER A 444 47.89 -8.80 -6.38
CA SER A 444 48.21 -7.69 -5.49
C SER A 444 47.62 -6.39 -6.00
N VAL A 445 47.25 -5.54 -5.04
CA VAL A 445 46.92 -4.13 -5.24
C VAL A 445 48.08 -3.34 -4.69
N VAL A 446 48.77 -2.58 -5.54
CA VAL A 446 49.92 -1.73 -5.20
C VAL A 446 49.48 -0.27 -5.33
N VAL A 447 49.63 0.50 -4.25
CA VAL A 447 49.23 1.88 -4.16
C VAL A 447 50.43 2.75 -3.88
N THR A 448 50.62 3.75 -4.76
CA THR A 448 51.64 4.80 -4.53
C THR A 448 50.94 6.13 -4.33
N THR A 449 51.33 6.86 -3.30
CA THR A 449 50.76 8.18 -2.96
C THR A 449 51.84 9.26 -2.98
N ASP A 450 51.44 10.51 -3.13
CA ASP A 450 52.33 11.66 -3.04
C ASP A 450 52.59 12.09 -1.59
N LYS A 451 51.77 11.68 -0.67
CA LYS A 451 51.82 11.96 0.77
C LYS A 451 51.91 10.66 1.60
N TYR A 452 52.29 10.74 2.84
CA TYR A 452 52.11 9.63 3.81
C TYR A 452 50.68 9.65 4.29
N ALA A 453 49.81 8.92 3.65
CA ALA A 453 48.35 9.12 3.81
C ALA A 453 47.60 7.83 4.07
N LEU A 454 48.02 6.69 3.49
CA LEU A 454 47.22 5.47 3.54
C LEU A 454 47.05 5.00 4.98
N ASP A 455 45.84 4.64 5.31
CA ASP A 455 45.50 4.09 6.62
C ASP A 455 45.93 2.62 6.73
N TYR A 456 46.32 2.22 7.92
CA TYR A 456 46.50 0.82 8.34
C TYR A 456 45.68 0.59 9.61
N GLU A 457 45.20 -0.62 9.79
CA GLU A 457 44.38 -0.96 10.94
C GLU A 457 45.18 -0.95 12.23
N GLN A 458 44.48 -0.67 13.34
CA GLN A 458 45.02 -0.72 14.69
C GLN A 458 44.11 -1.53 15.62
N GLY A 459 44.76 -2.25 16.54
CA GLY A 459 44.07 -2.94 17.62
C GLY A 459 43.71 -2.00 18.78
N VAL A 460 42.57 -2.29 19.41
CA VAL A 460 42.15 -1.67 20.65
C VAL A 460 42.14 -2.70 21.77
N ASN A 461 42.84 -2.42 22.84
CA ASN A 461 42.77 -3.22 24.06
C ASN A 461 42.37 -2.30 25.22
N TRP A 462 41.19 -2.58 25.79
CA TRP A 462 40.75 -1.83 26.94
C TRP A 462 40.61 -2.72 28.17
N GLU A 463 41.27 -2.34 29.23
CA GLU A 463 41.28 -3.02 30.52
C GLU A 463 40.78 -2.07 31.63
N SER A 464 40.06 -2.63 32.60
CA SER A 464 39.66 -1.93 33.82
C SER A 464 40.14 -2.75 35.00
N ASN A 465 40.97 -2.15 35.85
CA ASN A 465 41.55 -2.77 37.05
C ASN A 465 42.26 -4.12 36.72
N GLY A 466 42.98 -4.16 35.60
CA GLY A 466 43.70 -5.37 35.14
C GLY A 466 42.84 -6.50 34.58
N THR A 467 41.52 -6.22 34.33
CA THR A 467 40.60 -7.15 33.69
C THR A 467 40.26 -6.65 32.30
N LYS A 468 40.37 -7.51 31.29
CA LYS A 468 39.96 -7.18 29.94
C LYS A 468 38.48 -6.88 29.88
N VAL A 469 38.13 -5.74 29.30
CA VAL A 469 36.76 -5.30 29.06
C VAL A 469 36.40 -5.44 27.59
N TRP A 470 37.33 -5.03 26.72
CA TRP A 470 37.20 -5.15 25.29
C TRP A 470 38.57 -5.42 24.68
N ASP A 471 38.65 -6.39 23.80
CA ASP A 471 39.85 -6.78 23.07
C ASP A 471 39.51 -6.82 21.59
N ALA A 472 40.09 -5.95 20.80
CA ALA A 472 39.99 -5.90 19.35
C ALA A 472 41.41 -5.99 18.80
N PRO A 473 41.96 -7.21 18.72
CA PRO A 473 43.30 -7.42 18.25
C PRO A 473 43.44 -7.16 16.77
N VAL A 474 44.66 -6.97 16.30
CA VAL A 474 45.04 -6.93 14.89
C VAL A 474 46.07 -8.00 14.63
N SER A 475 45.80 -8.87 13.66
CA SER A 475 46.76 -9.86 13.21
C SER A 475 47.62 -9.31 12.09
N LEU A 476 48.87 -9.68 12.06
CA LEU A 476 49.77 -9.30 10.95
C LEU A 476 49.54 -10.18 9.70
N ALA A 477 48.38 -10.58 9.41
CA ALA A 477 47.85 -11.32 8.28
C ALA A 477 48.85 -12.19 7.52
N ASN A 478 49.70 -12.94 8.26
CA ASN A 478 50.70 -13.84 7.72
C ASN A 478 51.62 -13.20 6.65
N GLY A 479 51.95 -11.91 6.76
CA GLY A 479 52.89 -11.22 5.87
C GLY A 479 52.29 -10.93 4.49
N LYS A 480 51.05 -10.51 4.40
CA LYS A 480 50.37 -10.13 3.15
C LYS A 480 50.27 -8.64 2.88
N SER A 481 50.63 -7.79 3.82
CA SER A 481 50.72 -6.32 3.66
C SER A 481 52.18 -5.91 3.54
N PHE A 482 52.53 -5.12 2.54
CA PHE A 482 53.90 -4.74 2.23
C PHE A 482 54.02 -3.23 1.97
N TYR A 483 55.21 -2.70 2.23
CA TYR A 483 55.58 -1.33 1.83
C TYR A 483 56.91 -1.36 1.09
N GLY A 484 57.14 -0.34 0.25
CA GLY A 484 58.36 -0.23 -0.52
C GLY A 484 58.14 -0.32 -2.03
N THR A 485 59.23 -0.41 -2.83
CA THR A 485 59.18 -0.40 -4.30
C THR A 485 59.43 -1.80 -4.84
N ASN A 486 59.29 -1.99 -6.16
CA ASN A 486 59.62 -3.25 -6.81
C ASN A 486 61.03 -3.80 -6.48
N ALA A 487 61.98 -2.89 -6.30
CA ALA A 487 63.35 -3.25 -5.97
C ALA A 487 63.55 -3.65 -4.51
N TYR A 488 62.77 -3.05 -3.62
CA TYR A 488 62.89 -3.23 -2.18
C TYR A 488 61.50 -3.16 -1.54
N GLN A 489 61.03 -4.26 -0.99
CA GLN A 489 59.79 -4.32 -0.23
C GLN A 489 59.98 -5.08 1.08
N TRP A 490 59.18 -4.70 2.06
CA TRP A 490 59.14 -5.31 3.39
C TRP A 490 57.72 -5.53 3.86
N ASN A 491 57.51 -6.51 4.70
CA ASN A 491 56.25 -6.70 5.38
C ASN A 491 55.97 -5.51 6.31
N TRP A 492 54.76 -5.01 6.30
CA TRP A 492 54.30 -3.97 7.22
C TRP A 492 54.16 -4.55 8.64
N PRO A 493 54.81 -3.96 9.66
CA PRO A 493 54.88 -4.57 10.98
C PRO A 493 53.80 -4.10 11.97
N TYR A 494 52.93 -3.16 11.60
CA TYR A 494 52.01 -2.46 12.54
C TYR A 494 50.53 -2.81 12.34
N GLY A 495 50.17 -3.71 11.43
CA GLY A 495 48.82 -4.08 11.09
C GLY A 495 48.70 -4.41 9.59
N ASN A 496 47.52 -4.29 9.03
CA ASN A 496 47.29 -4.44 7.59
C ASN A 496 46.87 -3.09 6.99
N PHE A 497 47.31 -2.82 5.75
CA PHE A 497 46.86 -1.63 5.07
C PHE A 497 45.36 -1.71 4.75
N CYS A 498 44.64 -0.62 4.88
CA CYS A 498 43.22 -0.48 4.54
C CYS A 498 43.07 -0.41 3.02
N ILE A 499 43.41 -1.49 2.34
CA ILE A 499 43.28 -1.72 0.89
C ILE A 499 42.38 -2.94 0.73
N LYS A 500 41.27 -2.80 -0.03
CA LYS A 500 40.37 -3.90 -0.35
C LYS A 500 40.23 -4.07 -1.87
N ALA A 501 39.74 -5.23 -2.29
CA ALA A 501 39.46 -5.51 -3.69
C ALA A 501 38.08 -6.18 -3.82
N PHE A 502 37.28 -5.68 -4.76
CA PHE A 502 35.89 -6.12 -4.95
C PHE A 502 35.76 -6.87 -6.28
N THR A 503 35.16 -8.06 -6.23
CA THR A 503 35.04 -8.92 -7.40
C THR A 503 33.62 -9.47 -7.54
N ASP A 504 33.24 -9.80 -8.79
CA ASP A 504 32.06 -10.59 -9.11
C ASP A 504 32.50 -12.01 -9.52
N ASN A 505 31.69 -13.00 -9.15
CA ASN A 505 31.88 -14.38 -9.54
C ASN A 505 31.37 -14.62 -10.96
N ASN A 506 32.20 -15.30 -11.79
CA ASN A 506 31.78 -15.80 -13.09
C ASN A 506 31.54 -17.32 -12.98
N TYR A 507 30.36 -17.72 -13.37
CA TYR A 507 29.93 -19.11 -13.33
C TYR A 507 30.03 -19.73 -14.72
N GLU A 508 30.01 -21.07 -14.81
CA GLU A 508 29.81 -21.75 -16.09
C GLU A 508 28.59 -21.22 -16.80
N GLU A 509 28.59 -21.22 -18.16
CA GLU A 509 27.49 -20.69 -18.95
C GLU A 509 26.17 -21.33 -18.50
N LYS A 510 25.30 -20.51 -17.91
CA LYS A 510 24.06 -20.99 -17.34
C LYS A 510 23.10 -21.41 -18.45
N ARG A 511 22.34 -22.44 -18.21
CA ARG A 511 21.29 -22.91 -19.12
C ARG A 511 20.11 -21.94 -19.13
N ASP A 512 19.62 -21.57 -20.30
CA ASP A 512 18.48 -20.66 -20.42
C ASP A 512 17.17 -21.34 -20.00
N ILE A 513 16.63 -20.92 -18.84
CA ILE A 513 15.41 -21.49 -18.25
C ILE A 513 14.17 -21.23 -19.10
N SER A 514 14.22 -20.30 -20.09
CA SER A 514 13.12 -20.06 -21.02
C SER A 514 12.76 -21.30 -21.87
N LYS A 515 13.69 -22.26 -21.94
CA LYS A 515 13.48 -23.56 -22.62
C LYS A 515 12.79 -24.61 -21.74
N ALA A 516 12.50 -24.31 -20.48
CA ALA A 516 11.79 -25.19 -19.56
C ALA A 516 10.27 -25.10 -19.77
N VAL A 517 9.52 -26.03 -19.18
CA VAL A 517 8.06 -26.05 -19.16
C VAL A 517 7.56 -25.91 -17.73
N ILE A 518 6.62 -24.99 -17.51
CA ILE A 518 5.94 -24.82 -16.22
C ILE A 518 4.61 -25.54 -16.25
N THR A 519 4.32 -26.34 -15.23
CA THR A 519 3.03 -27.02 -15.03
C THR A 519 2.54 -26.72 -13.61
N ALA A 520 1.26 -26.33 -13.48
CA ALA A 520 0.65 -26.15 -12.16
C ALA A 520 0.46 -27.52 -11.48
N ASN A 521 0.79 -27.60 -10.20
CA ASN A 521 0.51 -28.77 -9.38
C ASN A 521 -0.97 -28.76 -8.94
N SER A 522 -1.46 -29.88 -8.44
CA SER A 522 -2.88 -30.02 -8.03
C SER A 522 -3.29 -29.13 -6.85
N ASP A 523 -2.34 -28.62 -6.08
CA ASP A 523 -2.50 -27.69 -4.95
C ASP A 523 -2.25 -26.21 -5.31
N PHE A 524 -2.08 -25.93 -6.61
CA PHE A 524 -1.85 -24.55 -7.10
C PHE A 524 -3.01 -23.61 -6.73
N THR A 525 -2.66 -22.49 -6.13
CA THR A 525 -3.56 -21.35 -5.87
C THR A 525 -2.82 -20.05 -6.15
N ALA A 526 -3.53 -18.92 -6.19
CA ALA A 526 -2.89 -17.61 -6.34
C ALA A 526 -1.92 -17.28 -5.17
N ASP A 527 -2.30 -17.66 -3.95
CA ASP A 527 -1.51 -17.45 -2.73
C ASP A 527 -0.42 -18.51 -2.51
N ASN A 528 -0.56 -19.68 -3.13
CA ASN A 528 0.42 -20.75 -3.11
C ASN A 528 0.68 -21.24 -4.55
N PRO A 529 1.58 -20.57 -5.29
CA PRO A 529 1.87 -20.88 -6.69
C PRO A 529 2.75 -22.12 -6.83
N SER A 530 2.21 -23.27 -6.44
CA SER A 530 2.89 -24.58 -6.53
C SER A 530 2.99 -25.03 -7.98
N VAL A 531 4.21 -25.03 -8.51
CA VAL A 531 4.49 -25.43 -9.90
C VAL A 531 5.63 -26.44 -9.98
N THR A 532 5.57 -27.26 -11.00
CA THR A 532 6.67 -28.11 -11.43
C THR A 532 7.30 -27.49 -12.67
N VAL A 533 8.65 -27.34 -12.65
CA VAL A 533 9.42 -26.81 -13.77
C VAL A 533 10.29 -27.94 -14.33
N VAL A 534 10.16 -28.24 -15.61
CA VAL A 534 10.90 -29.32 -16.27
C VAL A 534 11.75 -28.73 -17.39
N TYR A 535 13.05 -29.01 -17.39
CA TYR A 535 13.98 -28.57 -18.43
C TYR A 535 14.30 -29.72 -19.39
N GLY A 536 14.05 -29.52 -20.68
CA GLY A 536 14.20 -30.59 -21.67
C GLY A 536 13.20 -31.73 -21.44
N ASN A 537 13.59 -32.95 -21.73
CA ASN A 537 12.67 -34.10 -21.68
C ASN A 537 12.72 -34.87 -20.33
N GLU A 538 13.65 -34.57 -19.42
CA GLU A 538 13.92 -35.47 -18.29
C GLU A 538 14.24 -34.79 -16.94
N SER A 539 14.59 -33.51 -16.88
CA SER A 539 15.09 -32.89 -15.64
C SER A 539 14.04 -32.01 -14.96
N THR A 540 13.47 -32.51 -13.86
CA THR A 540 12.68 -31.65 -12.97
C THR A 540 13.62 -30.76 -12.14
N LEU A 541 13.43 -29.44 -12.26
CA LEU A 541 14.24 -28.45 -11.55
C LEU A 541 13.78 -28.27 -10.11
N THR A 542 14.72 -27.90 -9.23
CA THR A 542 14.49 -27.72 -7.79
C THR A 542 14.36 -26.24 -7.46
N LYS A 543 13.19 -25.84 -6.89
CA LYS A 543 12.95 -24.48 -6.42
C LYS A 543 13.91 -24.12 -5.29
N GLY A 544 14.48 -22.90 -5.33
CA GLY A 544 15.47 -22.42 -4.37
C GLY A 544 16.93 -22.85 -4.68
N VAL A 545 17.13 -23.78 -5.62
CA VAL A 545 18.44 -24.23 -6.12
C VAL A 545 18.61 -23.84 -7.58
N ASP A 546 17.68 -24.27 -8.43
CA ASP A 546 17.75 -24.08 -9.88
C ASP A 546 16.95 -22.87 -10.34
N TYR A 547 15.95 -22.45 -9.56
CA TYR A 547 15.10 -21.30 -9.88
C TYR A 547 14.39 -20.72 -8.66
N THR A 548 14.01 -19.46 -8.80
CA THR A 548 13.06 -18.76 -7.91
C THR A 548 11.72 -18.56 -8.60
N VAL A 549 10.67 -18.32 -7.80
CA VAL A 549 9.31 -18.08 -8.29
C VAL A 549 8.80 -16.76 -7.72
N SER A 550 8.35 -15.89 -8.60
CA SER A 550 7.52 -14.73 -8.23
C SER A 550 6.19 -14.80 -8.98
N THR A 551 5.17 -14.16 -8.45
CA THR A 551 3.84 -14.17 -9.05
C THR A 551 3.23 -12.79 -9.10
N THR A 552 2.44 -12.56 -10.15
CA THR A 552 1.55 -11.40 -10.26
C THR A 552 0.15 -11.90 -10.59
N THR A 553 -0.86 -11.39 -9.89
CA THR A 553 -2.27 -11.77 -10.11
C THR A 553 -3.05 -10.56 -10.56
N ASP A 554 -3.80 -10.72 -11.66
CA ASP A 554 -4.70 -9.72 -12.20
C ASP A 554 -6.06 -10.34 -12.61
N ALA A 555 -6.88 -9.58 -13.32
CA ALA A 555 -8.17 -10.06 -13.82
C ALA A 555 -8.05 -11.23 -14.81
N ASN A 556 -6.89 -11.43 -15.45
CA ASN A 556 -6.67 -12.49 -16.45
C ASN A 556 -6.18 -13.78 -15.78
N GLY A 557 -5.66 -13.72 -14.56
CA GLY A 557 -5.19 -14.88 -13.84
C GLY A 557 -3.93 -14.63 -13.02
N THR A 558 -3.26 -15.71 -12.63
CA THR A 558 -1.99 -15.69 -11.90
C THR A 558 -0.84 -16.02 -12.85
N THR A 559 0.00 -15.03 -13.12
CA THR A 559 1.23 -15.24 -13.89
C THR A 559 2.34 -15.67 -12.93
N VAL A 560 2.91 -16.81 -13.19
CA VAL A 560 4.07 -17.36 -12.50
C VAL A 560 5.30 -17.02 -13.31
N ASN A 561 6.22 -16.27 -12.72
CA ASN A 561 7.53 -15.96 -13.28
C ASN A 561 8.56 -16.86 -12.60
N VAL A 562 9.22 -17.68 -13.36
CA VAL A 562 10.28 -18.56 -12.94
C VAL A 562 11.58 -17.94 -13.39
N THR A 563 12.41 -17.50 -12.45
CA THR A 563 13.73 -16.91 -12.74
C THR A 563 14.81 -17.94 -12.44
N GLY A 564 15.69 -18.16 -13.40
CA GLY A 564 16.80 -19.10 -13.27
C GLY A 564 17.75 -18.69 -12.15
N GLN A 565 18.24 -19.69 -11.41
CA GLN A 565 19.20 -19.58 -10.33
C GLN A 565 20.20 -20.76 -10.44
N GLY A 566 21.33 -20.71 -9.74
CA GLY A 566 22.31 -21.79 -9.83
C GLY A 566 22.82 -21.97 -11.26
N ASP A 567 22.60 -23.10 -11.86
CA ASP A 567 23.04 -23.46 -13.22
C ASP A 567 22.14 -22.92 -14.33
N TYR A 568 21.10 -22.15 -13.98
CA TYR A 568 20.12 -21.61 -14.91
C TYR A 568 20.08 -20.09 -14.88
N THR A 569 19.74 -19.49 -16.02
CA THR A 569 19.60 -18.04 -16.21
C THR A 569 18.33 -17.73 -16.99
N GLY A 570 17.97 -16.44 -17.05
CA GLY A 570 16.80 -15.97 -17.75
C GLY A 570 15.50 -16.14 -16.94
N THR A 571 14.38 -15.82 -17.57
CA THR A 571 13.06 -15.91 -16.95
C THR A 571 12.07 -16.58 -17.89
N LEU A 572 11.22 -17.44 -17.35
CA LEU A 572 10.12 -18.09 -18.03
C LEU A 572 8.81 -17.70 -17.31
N SER A 573 7.85 -17.19 -18.07
CA SER A 573 6.56 -16.77 -17.51
C SER A 573 5.42 -17.61 -18.07
N LYS A 574 4.47 -17.97 -17.20
CA LYS A 574 3.23 -18.64 -17.61
C LYS A 574 2.06 -18.18 -16.78
N THR A 575 0.95 -17.85 -17.45
CA THR A 575 -0.27 -17.43 -16.79
C THR A 575 -1.21 -18.62 -16.62
N PHE A 576 -1.67 -18.85 -15.39
CA PHE A 576 -2.69 -19.82 -15.04
C PHE A 576 -4.00 -19.09 -14.74
N ILE A 577 -5.11 -19.61 -15.27
CA ILE A 577 -6.41 -18.94 -15.22
C ILE A 577 -7.29 -19.63 -14.15
N PRO A 578 -7.82 -18.89 -13.15
CA PRO A 578 -8.73 -19.48 -12.19
C PRO A 578 -10.07 -19.85 -12.87
N ILE A 579 -10.58 -21.03 -12.59
CA ILE A 579 -11.90 -21.48 -13.10
C ILE A 579 -13.01 -20.48 -12.77
N SER A 580 -12.90 -19.77 -11.64
CA SER A 580 -13.87 -18.73 -11.25
C SER A 580 -13.98 -17.56 -12.21
N ASN A 581 -12.95 -17.29 -13.02
CA ASN A 581 -12.92 -16.19 -14.00
C ASN A 581 -13.54 -16.57 -15.35
N LEU A 582 -13.92 -17.84 -15.52
CA LEU A 582 -14.44 -18.37 -16.77
C LEU A 582 -15.96 -18.27 -16.83
N SER A 583 -16.49 -18.31 -18.04
CA SER A 583 -17.93 -18.43 -18.24
C SER A 583 -18.36 -19.87 -18.03
N LEU A 584 -19.10 -20.09 -16.96
CA LEU A 584 -19.53 -21.42 -16.54
C LEU A 584 -21.05 -21.54 -16.68
N LYS A 585 -21.54 -22.64 -17.30
CA LYS A 585 -22.96 -22.90 -17.46
C LYS A 585 -23.25 -24.38 -17.24
N CYS A 586 -24.21 -24.68 -16.37
CA CYS A 586 -24.75 -25.99 -16.16
C CYS A 586 -26.22 -25.99 -16.63
N LYS A 587 -26.67 -27.02 -17.35
CA LYS A 587 -28.10 -27.19 -17.71
C LYS A 587 -28.88 -27.64 -16.47
N ASP A 588 -30.15 -27.21 -16.38
CA ASP A 588 -31.08 -27.79 -15.42
C ASP A 588 -31.48 -29.20 -15.89
N ALA A 589 -31.91 -30.02 -14.94
CA ALA A 589 -32.29 -31.41 -15.21
C ALA A 589 -33.73 -31.72 -14.77
N VAL A 590 -34.38 -32.60 -15.49
CA VAL A 590 -35.68 -33.17 -15.10
C VAL A 590 -35.46 -34.22 -14.01
N TYR A 591 -36.29 -34.22 -13.00
CA TYR A 591 -36.29 -35.23 -11.94
C TYR A 591 -36.58 -36.63 -12.51
N THR A 592 -35.72 -37.58 -12.20
CA THR A 592 -35.81 -38.96 -12.70
C THR A 592 -35.85 -39.99 -11.56
N GLY A 593 -35.75 -39.60 -10.31
CA GLY A 593 -35.55 -40.47 -9.15
C GLY A 593 -34.18 -41.14 -9.09
N LYS A 594 -33.25 -40.76 -9.96
CA LYS A 594 -31.84 -41.23 -10.00
C LYS A 594 -30.88 -40.04 -10.10
N LYS A 595 -29.56 -40.29 -9.87
CA LYS A 595 -28.52 -39.28 -10.06
C LYS A 595 -28.59 -38.71 -11.47
N VAL A 596 -28.64 -37.38 -11.59
CA VAL A 596 -28.54 -36.64 -12.84
C VAL A 596 -27.17 -35.96 -12.96
N THR A 597 -26.63 -35.95 -14.17
CA THR A 597 -25.34 -35.33 -14.51
C THR A 597 -25.54 -34.46 -15.75
N PRO A 598 -26.16 -33.28 -15.57
CA PRO A 598 -26.44 -32.40 -16.70
C PRO A 598 -25.15 -31.85 -17.30
N GLU A 599 -25.22 -31.53 -18.60
CA GLU A 599 -24.09 -30.99 -19.35
C GLU A 599 -23.59 -29.66 -18.75
N VAL A 600 -22.26 -29.58 -18.54
CA VAL A 600 -21.55 -28.37 -18.14
C VAL A 600 -20.78 -27.83 -19.34
N THR A 601 -20.91 -26.56 -19.62
CA THR A 601 -20.13 -25.83 -20.61
C THR A 601 -19.23 -24.84 -19.92
N VAL A 602 -17.92 -24.89 -20.19
CA VAL A 602 -16.90 -23.95 -19.66
C VAL A 602 -16.28 -23.21 -20.83
N LYS A 603 -16.23 -21.87 -20.76
CA LYS A 603 -15.62 -21.05 -21.81
C LYS A 603 -14.63 -20.08 -21.26
N ASN A 604 -13.50 -19.90 -21.96
CA ASN A 604 -12.57 -18.80 -21.83
C ASN A 604 -12.75 -17.86 -23.02
N GLY A 605 -13.42 -16.74 -22.83
CA GLY A 605 -13.90 -15.90 -23.93
C GLY A 605 -14.82 -16.71 -24.88
N GLU A 606 -14.46 -16.80 -26.16
CA GLU A 606 -15.19 -17.58 -27.16
C GLU A 606 -14.77 -19.06 -27.22
N THR A 607 -13.64 -19.42 -26.60
CA THR A 607 -13.11 -20.80 -26.66
C THR A 607 -13.83 -21.69 -25.68
N VAL A 608 -14.40 -22.78 -26.16
CA VAL A 608 -15.00 -23.83 -25.33
C VAL A 608 -13.91 -24.79 -24.86
N LEU A 609 -13.77 -24.94 -23.55
CA LEU A 609 -12.80 -25.83 -22.93
C LEU A 609 -13.24 -27.29 -22.98
N LYS A 610 -12.26 -28.21 -22.94
CA LYS A 610 -12.49 -29.66 -23.03
C LYS A 610 -12.54 -30.28 -21.65
N ALA A 611 -13.63 -30.97 -21.34
CA ALA A 611 -13.73 -31.80 -20.16
C ALA A 611 -12.61 -32.86 -20.13
N ASP A 612 -12.17 -33.20 -18.92
CA ASP A 612 -11.08 -34.11 -18.58
C ASP A 612 -9.67 -33.63 -18.96
N THR A 613 -9.52 -32.72 -19.89
CA THR A 613 -8.23 -32.08 -20.25
C THR A 613 -8.04 -30.78 -19.50
N ASP A 614 -8.97 -29.83 -19.64
CA ASP A 614 -8.89 -28.47 -19.11
C ASP A 614 -9.60 -28.32 -17.75
N TYR A 615 -10.58 -29.20 -17.50
CA TYR A 615 -11.32 -29.24 -16.24
C TYR A 615 -11.94 -30.60 -15.96
N ALA A 616 -12.30 -30.83 -14.71
CA ALA A 616 -13.13 -31.99 -14.29
C ALA A 616 -14.45 -31.50 -13.71
N VAL A 617 -15.51 -32.34 -13.78
CA VAL A 617 -16.82 -32.04 -13.19
C VAL A 617 -17.21 -33.13 -12.21
N SER A 618 -17.70 -32.70 -11.04
CA SER A 618 -18.37 -33.58 -10.08
C SER A 618 -19.70 -32.96 -9.64
N TYR A 619 -20.63 -33.80 -9.19
CA TYR A 619 -21.99 -33.37 -8.82
C TYR A 619 -22.30 -33.77 -7.40
N SER A 620 -23.04 -32.89 -6.67
CA SER A 620 -23.64 -33.22 -5.38
C SER A 620 -25.09 -32.79 -5.31
N ASP A 621 -25.85 -33.38 -4.41
CA ASP A 621 -27.29 -33.14 -4.20
C ASP A 621 -28.14 -33.32 -5.46
N ASN A 622 -27.71 -34.25 -6.35
CA ASN A 622 -28.16 -34.37 -7.73
C ASN A 622 -29.16 -35.53 -7.94
N ILE A 623 -30.03 -35.82 -6.93
CA ILE A 623 -31.06 -36.87 -7.04
C ILE A 623 -32.47 -36.30 -6.89
N GLU A 624 -32.73 -35.54 -5.83
CA GLU A 624 -34.05 -35.04 -5.48
C GLU A 624 -34.39 -33.71 -6.16
N VAL A 625 -35.66 -33.40 -6.27
CA VAL A 625 -36.12 -32.06 -6.72
C VAL A 625 -35.51 -30.99 -5.85
N SER A 626 -34.70 -30.14 -6.42
CA SER A 626 -33.89 -29.14 -5.71
C SER A 626 -33.56 -27.97 -6.60
N GLU A 627 -33.43 -26.78 -6.01
CA GLU A 627 -32.86 -25.61 -6.66
C GLU A 627 -31.35 -25.49 -6.39
N ASN A 628 -30.79 -26.33 -5.54
CA ASN A 628 -29.46 -26.25 -4.98
C ASN A 628 -28.58 -27.47 -5.29
N ALA A 629 -28.93 -28.27 -6.28
CA ALA A 629 -28.03 -29.28 -6.82
C ALA A 629 -26.80 -28.57 -7.39
N VAL A 630 -25.58 -29.11 -7.17
CA VAL A 630 -24.33 -28.43 -7.49
C VAL A 630 -23.49 -29.24 -8.47
N ALA A 631 -23.03 -28.59 -9.52
CA ALA A 631 -21.92 -29.03 -10.34
C ALA A 631 -20.65 -28.30 -9.86
N THR A 632 -19.62 -29.03 -9.43
CA THR A 632 -18.30 -28.51 -9.08
C THR A 632 -17.35 -28.74 -10.25
N ILE A 633 -16.81 -27.64 -10.78
CA ILE A 633 -15.84 -27.62 -11.88
C ILE A 633 -14.48 -27.39 -11.25
N THR A 634 -13.52 -28.28 -11.50
CA THR A 634 -12.14 -28.19 -11.01
C THR A 634 -11.19 -28.04 -12.19
N GLY A 635 -10.36 -27.02 -12.19
CA GLY A 635 -9.40 -26.73 -13.25
C GLY A 635 -8.31 -27.78 -13.34
N LYS A 636 -7.77 -27.95 -14.56
CA LYS A 636 -6.63 -28.80 -14.92
C LYS A 636 -5.73 -28.06 -15.90
N GLY A 637 -4.46 -28.44 -15.95
CA GLY A 637 -3.48 -27.90 -16.91
C GLY A 637 -3.22 -26.42 -16.71
N ASP A 638 -3.71 -25.59 -17.61
CA ASP A 638 -3.54 -24.13 -17.56
C ASP A 638 -4.61 -23.43 -16.72
N TYR A 639 -5.53 -24.20 -16.15
CA TYR A 639 -6.62 -23.72 -15.32
C TYR A 639 -6.50 -24.25 -13.91
N TYR A 640 -6.84 -23.43 -12.90
CA TYR A 640 -6.69 -23.83 -11.50
C TYR A 640 -7.92 -23.46 -10.64
N GLY A 641 -7.93 -23.99 -9.44
CA GLY A 641 -8.99 -23.78 -8.48
C GLY A 641 -10.26 -24.53 -8.84
N SER A 642 -11.33 -24.22 -8.15
CA SER A 642 -12.64 -24.83 -8.41
C SER A 642 -13.75 -23.80 -8.27
N ALA A 643 -14.83 -23.99 -9.02
CA ALA A 643 -16.04 -23.20 -8.92
C ALA A 643 -17.26 -24.11 -8.83
N LYS A 644 -18.26 -23.65 -8.08
CA LYS A 644 -19.51 -24.36 -7.90
C LYS A 644 -20.62 -23.63 -8.64
N ILE A 645 -21.41 -24.37 -9.44
CA ILE A 645 -22.55 -23.83 -10.15
C ILE A 645 -23.78 -24.56 -9.65
N PRO A 646 -24.78 -23.86 -9.10
CA PRO A 646 -26.06 -24.46 -8.80
C PRO A 646 -26.83 -24.77 -10.09
N PHE A 647 -27.58 -25.85 -10.11
CA PHE A 647 -28.54 -26.17 -11.14
C PHE A 647 -29.81 -26.68 -10.52
N GLN A 648 -30.92 -26.59 -11.28
CA GLN A 648 -32.23 -27.02 -10.82
C GLN A 648 -32.50 -28.47 -11.24
N ILE A 649 -33.07 -29.27 -10.30
CA ILE A 649 -33.76 -30.53 -10.61
C ILE A 649 -35.24 -30.27 -10.39
N TYR A 650 -36.06 -30.38 -11.41
CA TYR A 650 -37.46 -29.99 -11.38
C TYR A 650 -38.39 -31.10 -11.94
N ASN A 651 -39.66 -31.08 -11.51
CA ASN A 651 -40.67 -31.93 -12.09
C ASN A 651 -41.06 -31.36 -13.46
N ASP A 652 -41.14 -32.22 -14.48
CA ASP A 652 -41.71 -31.83 -15.74
C ASP A 652 -43.24 -31.96 -15.62
N ILE A 653 -43.93 -30.83 -15.52
CA ILE A 653 -45.41 -30.79 -15.49
C ILE A 653 -45.99 -30.23 -16.77
N GLY A 654 -45.15 -30.00 -17.78
CA GLY A 654 -45.60 -29.59 -19.13
C GLY A 654 -45.76 -28.08 -19.30
N GLU A 655 -44.89 -27.31 -18.67
CA GLU A 655 -44.78 -25.85 -18.87
C GLU A 655 -43.46 -25.48 -19.52
N SER A 656 -43.46 -24.39 -20.29
CA SER A 656 -42.21 -23.75 -20.78
C SER A 656 -42.34 -22.23 -20.90
N LEU A 657 -41.30 -21.52 -20.46
CA LEU A 657 -41.22 -20.09 -20.66
C LEU A 657 -40.88 -19.78 -22.12
N THR A 658 -41.76 -19.09 -22.80
CA THR A 658 -41.62 -18.75 -24.22
C THR A 658 -41.09 -17.35 -24.46
N ALA A 659 -41.52 -16.40 -23.66
CA ALA A 659 -41.08 -15.00 -23.75
C ALA A 659 -41.21 -14.28 -22.43
N PHE A 660 -40.57 -13.11 -22.36
CA PHE A 660 -40.78 -12.17 -21.28
C PHE A 660 -40.55 -10.73 -21.77
N ASN A 661 -41.31 -9.77 -21.26
CA ASN A 661 -41.13 -8.35 -21.55
C ASN A 661 -41.55 -7.45 -20.39
N LEU A 662 -41.26 -6.13 -20.48
CA LEU A 662 -41.81 -5.13 -19.55
C LEU A 662 -43.27 -4.86 -19.84
N GLY A 663 -44.07 -4.66 -18.79
CA GLY A 663 -45.41 -4.16 -18.90
C GLY A 663 -45.35 -2.62 -19.10
N LEU A 664 -45.21 -2.20 -20.37
CA LEU A 664 -45.17 -0.78 -20.72
C LEU A 664 -46.55 -0.15 -20.59
N ASN A 665 -46.98 0.14 -19.35
CA ASN A 665 -48.26 0.71 -19.02
C ASN A 665 -48.22 1.80 -17.95
N GLY A 666 -46.97 2.30 -17.68
CA GLY A 666 -46.72 3.32 -16.65
C GLY A 666 -46.47 2.74 -15.25
N LEU A 667 -46.47 1.44 -15.11
CA LEU A 667 -46.07 0.67 -13.92
C LEU A 667 -44.70 0.04 -14.13
N ILE A 668 -43.98 -0.20 -13.04
CA ILE A 668 -42.74 -0.99 -13.10
C ILE A 668 -43.11 -2.47 -12.89
N GLU A 669 -43.36 -3.16 -13.98
CA GLU A 669 -43.76 -4.56 -13.96
C GLU A 669 -43.24 -5.29 -15.20
N PHE A 670 -43.21 -6.61 -15.13
CA PHE A 670 -42.91 -7.45 -16.30
C PHE A 670 -43.95 -8.55 -16.49
N ASN A 671 -44.09 -8.99 -17.75
CA ASN A 671 -44.93 -10.06 -18.15
C ASN A 671 -44.06 -11.29 -18.49
N VAL A 672 -44.52 -12.46 -18.07
CA VAL A 672 -43.97 -13.74 -18.51
C VAL A 672 -45.00 -14.46 -19.36
N TYR A 673 -44.56 -15.06 -20.44
CA TYR A 673 -45.38 -15.84 -21.38
C TYR A 673 -45.03 -17.31 -21.25
N ILE A 674 -45.98 -18.12 -20.86
CA ILE A 674 -45.75 -19.52 -20.54
C ILE A 674 -46.65 -20.39 -21.44
N GLN A 675 -46.00 -21.25 -22.21
CA GLN A 675 -46.72 -22.31 -22.94
C GLN A 675 -47.06 -23.42 -21.94
N LEU A 676 -48.30 -23.86 -21.94
CA LEU A 676 -48.84 -24.88 -21.05
C LEU A 676 -49.44 -26.02 -21.85
N THR A 677 -49.31 -27.24 -21.35
CA THR A 677 -49.99 -28.40 -21.91
C THR A 677 -51.50 -28.32 -21.72
N ASP A 678 -52.24 -29.08 -22.51
CA ASP A 678 -53.70 -29.13 -22.39
C ASP A 678 -54.16 -29.65 -21.03
N GLU A 679 -53.37 -30.49 -20.36
CA GLU A 679 -53.61 -30.98 -19.01
C GLU A 679 -53.58 -29.81 -17.97
N LEU A 680 -52.56 -28.98 -17.97
CA LEU A 680 -52.49 -27.80 -17.14
C LEU A 680 -53.56 -26.76 -17.42
N CYS A 681 -53.94 -26.60 -18.70
CA CYS A 681 -54.98 -25.67 -19.11
C CYS A 681 -56.40 -26.11 -18.66
N ARG A 682 -56.63 -27.40 -18.53
CA ARG A 682 -57.89 -27.96 -18.00
C ARG A 682 -57.95 -28.02 -16.48
N ASP A 683 -56.80 -27.88 -15.82
CA ASP A 683 -56.74 -27.90 -14.37
C ASP A 683 -57.16 -26.53 -13.82
N SER A 684 -58.39 -26.45 -13.32
CA SER A 684 -58.99 -25.19 -12.81
C SER A 684 -58.23 -24.61 -11.61
N ASN A 685 -57.39 -25.40 -10.95
CA ASN A 685 -56.62 -25.01 -9.76
C ASN A 685 -55.13 -24.79 -10.08
N ALA A 686 -54.73 -24.99 -11.35
CA ALA A 686 -53.37 -24.63 -11.79
C ALA A 686 -53.15 -23.11 -11.69
N TYR A 687 -51.97 -22.71 -11.23
CA TYR A 687 -51.62 -21.30 -11.02
C TYR A 687 -50.14 -21.01 -11.18
N VAL A 688 -49.86 -19.74 -11.43
CA VAL A 688 -48.49 -19.18 -11.34
C VAL A 688 -48.33 -18.39 -10.03
N LEU A 689 -47.19 -18.54 -9.40
CA LEU A 689 -46.87 -17.84 -8.19
C LEU A 689 -45.50 -17.12 -8.36
N PHE A 690 -45.46 -15.81 -8.13
CA PHE A 690 -44.22 -15.05 -8.12
C PHE A 690 -43.71 -14.90 -6.67
N THR A 691 -42.40 -14.95 -6.52
CA THR A 691 -41.71 -14.63 -5.29
C THR A 691 -40.77 -13.45 -5.54
N LEU A 692 -41.06 -12.34 -4.90
CA LEU A 692 -40.31 -11.08 -5.00
C LEU A 692 -38.93 -11.18 -4.31
N PRO A 693 -37.97 -10.28 -4.62
CA PRO A 693 -36.62 -10.32 -4.04
C PRO A 693 -36.58 -10.31 -2.51
N ASN A 694 -37.56 -9.74 -1.86
CA ASN A 694 -37.71 -9.72 -0.40
C ASN A 694 -38.32 -11.00 0.19
N GLY A 695 -38.56 -12.04 -0.64
CA GLY A 695 -39.15 -13.32 -0.25
C GLY A 695 -40.68 -13.30 -0.15
N ARG A 696 -41.34 -12.15 -0.38
CA ARG A 696 -42.82 -12.07 -0.35
C ARG A 696 -43.37 -12.74 -1.60
N LYS A 697 -44.35 -13.63 -1.42
CA LYS A 697 -45.11 -14.24 -2.51
C LYS A 697 -46.26 -13.33 -2.92
N THR A 698 -46.53 -13.26 -4.23
CA THR A 698 -47.74 -12.60 -4.74
C THR A 698 -48.99 -13.42 -4.47
N GLU A 699 -50.14 -12.93 -4.83
CA GLU A 699 -51.34 -13.76 -4.95
C GLU A 699 -51.19 -14.75 -6.09
N LYS A 700 -51.89 -15.86 -5.98
CA LYS A 700 -51.95 -16.89 -7.04
C LYS A 700 -52.64 -16.33 -8.29
N GLN A 701 -51.98 -16.42 -9.41
CA GLN A 701 -52.58 -16.08 -10.71
C GLN A 701 -53.03 -17.39 -11.37
N TYR A 702 -54.33 -17.67 -11.39
CA TYR A 702 -54.82 -18.93 -11.91
C TYR A 702 -54.76 -18.99 -13.44
N VAL A 703 -54.41 -20.15 -14.01
CA VAL A 703 -54.29 -20.38 -15.44
C VAL A 703 -55.63 -20.13 -16.16
N LYS A 704 -56.72 -20.52 -15.54
CA LYS A 704 -58.08 -20.33 -16.09
C LYS A 704 -58.48 -18.85 -16.29
N ASP A 705 -57.86 -17.94 -15.52
CA ASP A 705 -58.14 -16.51 -15.53
C ASP A 705 -57.11 -15.73 -16.37
N ALA A 706 -56.04 -16.41 -16.84
CA ALA A 706 -54.94 -15.83 -17.59
C ALA A 706 -55.31 -15.63 -19.07
N LYS A 707 -54.88 -14.50 -19.63
CA LYS A 707 -55.05 -14.24 -21.07
C LYS A 707 -54.09 -15.06 -21.89
N LYS A 708 -54.64 -15.79 -22.91
CA LYS A 708 -53.83 -16.49 -23.87
C LYS A 708 -53.36 -15.53 -24.98
N MET A 709 -52.12 -15.65 -25.38
CA MET A 709 -51.50 -14.90 -26.48
C MET A 709 -51.05 -15.88 -27.57
N ASP A 710 -51.54 -15.68 -28.78
CA ASP A 710 -51.21 -16.57 -29.91
C ASP A 710 -49.70 -16.62 -30.15
N GLY A 711 -49.16 -17.82 -30.25
CA GLY A 711 -47.74 -18.11 -30.45
C GLY A 711 -46.88 -17.98 -29.19
N TYR A 712 -47.39 -17.43 -28.08
CA TYR A 712 -46.58 -17.19 -26.85
C TYR A 712 -47.11 -17.93 -25.62
N GLY A 713 -48.35 -18.43 -25.61
CA GLY A 713 -48.96 -19.07 -24.46
C GLY A 713 -49.73 -18.08 -23.56
N TYR A 714 -49.73 -18.34 -22.26
CA TYR A 714 -50.48 -17.54 -21.27
C TYR A 714 -49.61 -16.46 -20.66
N ILE A 715 -50.20 -15.26 -20.43
CA ILE A 715 -49.49 -14.13 -19.84
C ILE A 715 -49.78 -14.00 -18.34
N PHE A 716 -48.73 -13.82 -17.54
CA PHE A 716 -48.79 -13.53 -16.12
C PHE A 716 -47.90 -12.33 -15.82
N THR A 717 -48.32 -11.47 -14.89
CA THR A 717 -47.69 -10.16 -14.66
C THR A 717 -47.22 -10.01 -13.23
N CYS A 718 -46.04 -9.40 -13.02
CA CYS A 718 -45.49 -9.11 -11.72
C CYS A 718 -44.97 -7.67 -11.60
N GLY A 719 -45.48 -6.93 -10.63
CA GLY A 719 -45.00 -5.59 -10.28
C GLY A 719 -43.74 -5.64 -9.41
N VAL A 720 -42.78 -4.75 -9.66
CA VAL A 720 -41.48 -4.67 -8.99
C VAL A 720 -41.23 -3.23 -8.50
N TYR A 721 -40.53 -3.08 -7.38
CA TYR A 721 -40.15 -1.76 -6.90
C TYR A 721 -38.96 -1.18 -7.67
N ALA A 722 -38.89 0.12 -7.84
CA ALA A 722 -37.80 0.77 -8.57
C ALA A 722 -36.40 0.37 -8.06
N LYS A 723 -36.21 0.27 -6.75
CA LYS A 723 -34.94 -0.17 -6.14
C LYS A 723 -34.60 -1.65 -6.36
N GLU A 724 -35.57 -2.45 -6.86
CA GLU A 724 -35.44 -3.90 -7.05
C GLU A 724 -35.27 -4.30 -8.51
N VAL A 725 -35.15 -3.35 -9.44
CA VAL A 725 -35.10 -3.62 -10.90
C VAL A 725 -33.95 -4.51 -11.34
N THR A 726 -32.85 -4.53 -10.60
CA THR A 726 -31.69 -5.43 -10.84
C THR A 726 -31.85 -6.80 -10.18
N LYS A 727 -32.71 -6.94 -9.16
CA LYS A 727 -32.90 -8.19 -8.45
C LYS A 727 -33.89 -9.11 -9.19
N LYS A 728 -33.61 -10.40 -9.19
CA LYS A 728 -34.43 -11.40 -9.85
C LYS A 728 -35.67 -11.73 -9.02
N VAL A 729 -36.81 -11.73 -9.66
CA VAL A 729 -38.06 -12.30 -9.21
C VAL A 729 -38.10 -13.75 -9.68
N SER A 730 -38.42 -14.69 -8.80
CA SER A 730 -38.68 -16.06 -9.22
C SER A 730 -40.18 -16.29 -9.42
N PHE A 731 -40.50 -17.18 -10.40
CA PHE A 731 -41.85 -17.60 -10.62
C PHE A 731 -41.91 -19.09 -11.02
N GLN A 732 -43.00 -19.71 -10.68
CA GLN A 732 -43.19 -21.15 -10.89
C GLN A 732 -44.65 -21.46 -11.20
N VAL A 733 -44.89 -22.38 -12.11
CA VAL A 733 -46.22 -22.95 -12.39
C VAL A 733 -46.46 -24.10 -11.43
N PHE A 734 -47.65 -24.16 -10.90
CA PHE A 734 -48.14 -25.27 -10.06
C PHE A 734 -49.37 -25.89 -10.67
N ASN A 735 -49.42 -27.21 -10.70
CA ASN A 735 -50.67 -27.91 -11.00
C ASN A 735 -51.67 -27.89 -9.81
N GLY A 736 -52.88 -28.33 -10.01
CA GLY A 736 -53.93 -28.32 -8.99
C GLY A 736 -53.63 -29.18 -7.75
N LYS A 737 -52.66 -30.10 -7.82
CA LYS A 737 -52.16 -30.89 -6.69
C LYS A 737 -51.07 -30.19 -5.92
N GLY A 738 -50.64 -28.99 -6.36
CA GLY A 738 -49.59 -28.22 -5.74
C GLY A 738 -48.16 -28.67 -6.10
N ILE A 739 -47.99 -29.51 -7.13
CA ILE A 739 -46.68 -29.90 -7.64
C ILE A 739 -46.17 -28.76 -8.53
N GLY A 740 -45.03 -28.19 -8.18
CA GLY A 740 -44.37 -27.15 -8.93
C GLY A 740 -43.49 -27.69 -10.04
N GLY A 741 -43.57 -27.08 -11.23
CA GLY A 741 -42.68 -27.31 -12.35
C GLY A 741 -41.33 -26.65 -12.20
N LYS A 742 -40.73 -26.25 -13.30
CA LYS A 742 -39.47 -25.51 -13.31
C LYS A 742 -39.64 -24.12 -12.68
N LYS A 743 -38.69 -23.72 -11.86
CA LYS A 743 -38.66 -22.37 -11.32
C LYS A 743 -37.78 -21.47 -12.21
N TYR A 744 -38.34 -20.37 -12.61
CA TYR A 744 -37.68 -19.38 -13.47
C TYR A 744 -37.34 -18.15 -12.72
N TYR A 745 -36.29 -17.44 -13.18
CA TYR A 745 -35.80 -16.22 -12.56
C TYR A 745 -35.63 -15.12 -13.61
N LYS A 746 -36.27 -13.96 -13.41
CA LYS A 746 -36.18 -12.80 -14.30
C LYS A 746 -36.11 -11.52 -13.51
N SER A 747 -35.36 -10.51 -14.01
CA SER A 747 -35.35 -9.15 -13.50
C SER A 747 -35.81 -8.17 -14.58
N VAL A 748 -36.16 -6.96 -14.19
CA VAL A 748 -36.40 -5.87 -15.13
C VAL A 748 -35.13 -5.60 -15.94
N GLU A 749 -33.96 -5.66 -15.31
CA GLU A 749 -32.66 -5.47 -15.94
C GLU A 749 -32.39 -6.51 -17.08
N ASP A 750 -32.80 -7.78 -16.93
CA ASP A 750 -32.63 -8.78 -17.98
C ASP A 750 -33.26 -8.34 -19.31
N TYR A 751 -34.42 -7.69 -19.27
CA TYR A 751 -35.10 -7.16 -20.47
C TYR A 751 -34.42 -5.87 -20.95
N THR A 752 -34.12 -4.95 -20.04
CA THR A 752 -33.54 -3.64 -20.40
C THR A 752 -32.18 -3.80 -21.08
N ASN A 753 -31.33 -4.72 -20.62
CA ASN A 753 -30.05 -5.01 -21.23
C ASN A 753 -30.20 -5.52 -22.70
N VAL A 754 -31.18 -6.38 -22.95
CA VAL A 754 -31.48 -6.85 -24.32
C VAL A 754 -31.96 -5.67 -25.18
N SER A 755 -32.85 -4.83 -24.64
CA SER A 755 -33.46 -3.71 -25.38
C SER A 755 -32.47 -2.58 -25.66
N LEU A 756 -31.57 -2.27 -24.73
CA LEU A 756 -30.51 -1.26 -24.91
C LEU A 756 -29.54 -1.60 -26.02
N ASN A 757 -29.23 -2.90 -26.19
CA ASN A 757 -28.30 -3.41 -27.20
C ASN A 757 -28.98 -3.79 -28.54
N SER A 758 -30.31 -3.75 -28.59
CA SER A 758 -31.08 -4.14 -29.77
C SER A 758 -31.16 -3.01 -30.80
N THR A 759 -31.02 -3.33 -32.09
CA THR A 759 -31.18 -2.39 -33.22
C THR A 759 -32.63 -2.32 -33.74
N LYS A 760 -33.53 -3.12 -33.17
CA LYS A 760 -34.95 -3.14 -33.60
C LYS A 760 -35.62 -1.79 -33.32
N GLU A 761 -36.42 -1.29 -34.26
CA GLU A 761 -37.08 0.02 -34.18
C GLU A 761 -37.84 0.22 -32.86
N GLN A 762 -38.60 -0.79 -32.41
CA GLN A 762 -39.35 -0.73 -31.17
C GLN A 762 -38.45 -0.59 -29.95
N SER A 763 -37.30 -1.25 -29.93
CA SER A 763 -36.30 -1.13 -28.86
C SER A 763 -35.68 0.25 -28.88
N VAL A 764 -35.45 0.85 -30.05
CA VAL A 764 -34.90 2.22 -30.16
C VAL A 764 -35.90 3.25 -29.62
N LYS A 765 -37.18 3.11 -29.92
CA LYS A 765 -38.24 4.01 -29.45
C LYS A 765 -38.41 3.99 -27.93
N VAL A 766 -38.28 2.85 -27.27
CA VAL A 766 -38.47 2.70 -25.82
C VAL A 766 -37.20 3.00 -25.03
N ARG A 767 -36.05 3.12 -25.69
CA ARG A 767 -34.74 3.29 -25.02
C ARG A 767 -34.63 4.48 -24.07
N PRO A 768 -35.13 5.69 -24.38
CA PRO A 768 -35.09 6.80 -23.44
C PRO A 768 -35.84 6.49 -22.14
N LEU A 769 -37.02 5.88 -22.25
CA LEU A 769 -37.83 5.45 -21.09
C LEU A 769 -37.08 4.38 -20.25
N ILE A 770 -36.45 3.40 -20.91
CA ILE A 770 -35.64 2.35 -20.23
C ILE A 770 -34.47 2.98 -19.48
N LYS A 771 -33.72 3.90 -20.11
CA LYS A 771 -32.63 4.59 -19.47
C LYS A 771 -33.08 5.38 -18.25
N ALA A 772 -34.17 6.10 -18.37
CA ALA A 772 -34.75 6.86 -17.26
C ALA A 772 -35.24 5.94 -16.12
N LEU A 773 -35.84 4.78 -16.45
CA LEU A 773 -36.23 3.77 -15.46
C LEU A 773 -35.02 3.20 -14.71
N LEU A 774 -33.95 2.82 -15.40
CA LEU A 774 -32.71 2.33 -14.77
C LEU A 774 -32.05 3.38 -13.91
N ASN A 775 -32.01 4.63 -14.39
CA ASN A 775 -31.50 5.77 -13.62
C ASN A 775 -32.31 5.97 -12.32
N TYR A 776 -33.63 5.97 -12.42
CA TYR A 776 -34.53 6.05 -11.26
C TYR A 776 -34.36 4.85 -10.31
N GLY A 777 -34.17 3.65 -10.85
CA GLY A 777 -33.85 2.43 -10.09
C GLY A 777 -32.59 2.60 -9.24
N GLY A 778 -31.50 3.05 -9.87
CA GLY A 778 -30.20 3.26 -9.19
C GLY A 778 -30.24 4.34 -8.11
N TYR A 779 -30.88 5.48 -8.37
CA TYR A 779 -31.06 6.51 -7.33
C TYR A 779 -32.04 6.09 -6.22
N SER A 780 -33.01 5.22 -6.53
CA SER A 780 -33.85 4.57 -5.51
C SER A 780 -33.04 3.59 -4.66
N GLN A 781 -32.11 2.84 -5.25
CA GLN A 781 -31.17 1.99 -4.50
C GLN A 781 -30.32 2.82 -3.55
N ASN A 782 -29.74 3.93 -4.01
CA ASN A 782 -28.98 4.87 -3.16
C ASN A 782 -29.82 5.42 -2.01
N LEU A 783 -31.06 5.85 -2.30
CA LEU A 783 -31.95 6.42 -1.30
C LEU A 783 -32.25 5.43 -0.16
N PHE A 784 -32.44 4.15 -0.51
CA PHE A 784 -32.82 3.10 0.43
C PHE A 784 -31.64 2.24 0.92
N ASN A 785 -30.40 2.56 0.53
CA ASN A 785 -29.19 1.77 0.79
C ASN A 785 -29.40 0.28 0.46
N TYR A 786 -29.90 0.01 -0.75
CA TYR A 786 -30.34 -1.31 -1.17
C TYR A 786 -29.57 -1.80 -2.39
N ASN A 787 -28.94 -2.97 -2.31
CA ASN A 787 -28.19 -3.62 -3.41
C ASN A 787 -27.14 -2.70 -4.05
N MET A 788 -26.30 -2.08 -3.22
CA MET A 788 -25.33 -1.06 -3.65
C MET A 788 -24.19 -1.64 -4.53
N GLU A 789 -23.95 -2.95 -4.45
CA GLU A 789 -22.98 -3.66 -5.28
C GLU A 789 -23.43 -3.83 -6.74
N ASP A 790 -24.76 -3.66 -7.03
CA ASP A 790 -25.30 -3.85 -8.37
C ASP A 790 -26.32 -2.75 -8.70
N MET A 791 -25.78 -1.56 -8.99
CA MET A 791 -26.57 -0.36 -9.23
C MET A 791 -27.22 -0.36 -10.62
N ALA A 792 -28.52 -0.16 -10.67
CA ALA A 792 -29.30 -0.16 -11.91
C ALA A 792 -28.82 0.90 -12.92
N TYR A 793 -28.29 2.01 -12.46
CA TYR A 793 -27.81 3.09 -13.34
C TYR A 793 -26.38 2.92 -13.86
N LYS A 794 -25.67 1.86 -13.51
CA LYS A 794 -24.23 1.66 -13.83
C LYS A 794 -23.84 1.97 -15.29
N ASN A 795 -24.75 1.69 -16.24
CA ASN A 795 -24.52 1.85 -17.67
C ASN A 795 -25.22 3.09 -18.29
N VAL A 796 -25.95 3.89 -17.50
CA VAL A 796 -26.80 4.99 -18.04
C VAL A 796 -26.61 6.30 -17.27
N LYS A 797 -25.96 6.28 -16.12
CA LYS A 797 -25.81 7.42 -15.21
C LYS A 797 -25.18 8.62 -15.90
N ASP A 798 -24.07 8.43 -16.58
CA ASP A 798 -23.29 9.52 -17.18
C ASP A 798 -24.05 10.23 -18.30
N GLU A 799 -24.87 9.50 -19.05
CA GLU A 799 -25.70 10.08 -20.13
C GLU A 799 -26.80 11.01 -19.59
N LEU A 800 -27.33 10.71 -18.40
CA LEU A 800 -28.45 11.43 -17.81
C LEU A 800 -27.99 12.47 -16.75
N GLN A 801 -26.72 12.46 -16.37
CA GLN A 801 -26.19 13.32 -15.31
C GLN A 801 -26.40 14.80 -15.61
N GLN A 802 -26.09 15.24 -16.82
CA GLN A 802 -26.31 16.64 -17.21
C GLN A 802 -27.77 17.07 -17.11
N SER A 803 -28.70 16.18 -17.49
CA SER A 803 -30.14 16.46 -17.39
C SER A 803 -30.58 16.57 -15.94
N MET A 804 -30.01 15.78 -15.04
CA MET A 804 -30.28 15.85 -13.61
C MET A 804 -29.67 17.10 -12.98
N ASP A 805 -28.45 17.47 -13.36
CA ASP A 805 -27.77 18.65 -12.81
C ASP A 805 -28.47 19.97 -13.21
N ASN A 806 -28.96 20.01 -14.43
CA ASN A 806 -29.68 21.18 -14.96
C ASN A 806 -31.09 21.37 -14.36
N LEU A 807 -31.70 20.31 -13.79
CA LEU A 807 -33.05 20.39 -13.22
C LEU A 807 -33.04 21.18 -11.91
N LYS A 808 -33.81 22.26 -11.86
CA LYS A 808 -33.97 23.17 -10.70
C LYS A 808 -35.42 23.21 -10.21
N ALA A 809 -35.61 23.72 -8.99
CA ALA A 809 -36.94 23.88 -8.41
C ALA A 809 -37.82 24.83 -9.25
N GLU A 810 -37.22 25.85 -9.86
CA GLU A 810 -37.91 26.82 -10.71
C GLU A 810 -38.63 26.14 -11.89
N ASP A 811 -38.06 25.11 -12.46
CA ASP A 811 -38.61 24.35 -13.59
C ASP A 811 -39.93 23.61 -13.25
N LEU A 812 -40.18 23.41 -11.95
CA LEU A 812 -41.37 22.74 -11.41
C LEU A 812 -42.26 23.72 -10.62
N SER A 813 -42.13 25.04 -10.81
CA SER A 813 -42.89 26.05 -10.05
C SER A 813 -44.41 25.90 -10.18
N ASP A 814 -44.90 25.32 -11.28
CA ASP A 814 -46.32 25.06 -11.54
C ASP A 814 -46.90 23.91 -10.69
N TYR A 815 -46.04 23.09 -10.13
CA TYR A 815 -46.42 21.95 -9.30
C TYR A 815 -46.39 22.25 -7.80
N LYS A 816 -46.35 23.53 -7.39
CA LYS A 816 -46.43 23.91 -5.97
C LYS A 816 -47.73 23.39 -5.34
N VAL A 817 -47.63 22.98 -4.07
CA VAL A 817 -48.82 22.70 -3.28
C VAL A 817 -49.63 23.99 -3.13
N ILE A 818 -50.91 23.95 -3.52
CA ILE A 818 -51.80 25.07 -3.34
C ILE A 818 -52.72 24.75 -2.16
N VAL A 819 -52.74 25.66 -1.19
CA VAL A 819 -53.56 25.52 0.02
C VAL A 819 -54.55 26.68 0.07
N SER A 820 -55.81 26.38 0.33
CA SER A 820 -56.84 27.38 0.53
C SER A 820 -57.79 26.99 1.68
N GLY A 821 -58.27 27.96 2.37
CA GLY A 821 -59.11 27.76 3.56
C GLY A 821 -58.30 27.30 4.79
N LYS A 822 -59.03 27.09 5.89
CA LYS A 822 -58.48 26.58 7.17
C LYS A 822 -59.57 25.75 7.85
N GLU A 823 -59.16 24.66 8.50
CA GLU A 823 -60.02 23.87 9.37
C GLU A 823 -59.44 23.93 10.78
N GLU A 824 -60.27 24.26 11.77
CA GLU A 824 -59.81 24.43 13.14
C GLU A 824 -59.35 23.11 13.73
N GLY A 825 -58.16 23.14 14.36
CA GLY A 825 -57.57 21.94 14.95
C GLY A 825 -57.03 20.92 13.95
N VAL A 826 -56.91 21.30 12.66
CA VAL A 826 -56.26 20.49 11.63
C VAL A 826 -55.04 21.26 11.08
N GLU A 827 -53.87 20.79 11.39
CA GLU A 827 -52.63 21.37 10.89
C GLU A 827 -52.03 20.49 9.78
N LYS A 828 -51.40 21.15 8.82
CA LYS A 828 -50.72 20.51 7.70
C LYS A 828 -49.30 20.12 8.14
N ILE A 829 -48.90 18.87 7.89
CA ILE A 829 -47.50 18.44 8.07
C ILE A 829 -46.77 18.51 6.72
N GLY A 830 -47.27 17.87 5.68
CA GLY A 830 -46.60 17.82 4.38
C GLY A 830 -46.92 16.59 3.56
N LEU A 831 -46.21 16.43 2.43
CA LEU A 831 -46.46 15.34 1.52
C LEU A 831 -45.29 14.34 1.49
N ALA A 832 -45.61 13.10 1.18
CA ALA A 832 -44.65 12.03 0.98
C ALA A 832 -45.05 11.16 -0.21
N LEU A 833 -44.05 10.48 -0.80
CA LEU A 833 -44.26 9.47 -1.84
C LEU A 833 -43.92 8.09 -1.30
N VAL A 834 -44.73 7.11 -1.61
CA VAL A 834 -44.41 5.69 -1.46
C VAL A 834 -44.07 5.14 -2.83
N LEU A 835 -42.85 4.61 -2.97
CA LEU A 835 -42.27 4.22 -4.25
C LEU A 835 -42.30 2.70 -4.39
N GLU A 836 -43.35 2.19 -5.00
CA GLU A 836 -43.57 0.77 -5.34
C GLU A 836 -43.53 0.58 -6.85
N SER A 837 -44.24 -0.39 -7.41
CA SER A 837 -44.42 -0.52 -8.88
C SER A 837 -45.19 0.64 -9.48
N ALA A 838 -46.08 1.23 -8.69
CA ALA A 838 -46.71 2.55 -8.88
C ALA A 838 -46.31 3.48 -7.76
N THR A 839 -46.58 4.77 -7.93
CA THR A 839 -46.36 5.78 -6.88
C THR A 839 -47.64 5.98 -6.06
N THR A 840 -47.52 6.11 -4.74
CA THR A 840 -48.62 6.56 -3.87
C THR A 840 -48.25 7.90 -3.27
N LEU A 841 -49.09 8.91 -3.48
CA LEU A 841 -48.95 10.21 -2.87
C LEU A 841 -49.71 10.25 -1.54
N LYS A 842 -49.02 10.62 -0.47
CA LYS A 842 -49.63 10.84 0.86
C LYS A 842 -49.47 12.30 1.26
N TYR A 843 -50.51 12.87 1.85
CA TYR A 843 -50.44 14.16 2.51
C TYR A 843 -50.80 14.01 3.98
N TYR A 844 -49.93 14.51 4.86
CA TYR A 844 -49.98 14.31 6.31
C TYR A 844 -50.59 15.54 7.02
N PHE A 845 -51.33 15.23 8.08
CA PHE A 845 -52.00 16.19 8.94
C PHE A 845 -51.73 15.84 10.41
N GLN A 846 -51.61 16.85 11.23
CA GLN A 846 -51.78 16.77 12.67
C GLN A 846 -53.21 17.20 13.02
N ILE A 847 -53.92 16.35 13.73
CA ILE A 847 -55.28 16.61 14.16
C ILE A 847 -55.26 16.71 15.68
N ASP A 848 -55.83 17.81 16.22
CA ASP A 848 -55.94 18.03 17.65
C ASP A 848 -56.66 16.85 18.30
N SER A 849 -56.18 16.42 19.44
CA SER A 849 -56.71 15.28 20.20
C SER A 849 -58.16 15.48 20.68
N ALA A 850 -58.61 16.70 20.74
CA ALA A 850 -60.01 17.07 21.06
C ALA A 850 -60.99 16.84 19.89
N ILE A 851 -60.46 16.59 18.67
CA ILE A 851 -61.27 16.41 17.46
C ILE A 851 -61.36 14.93 17.10
N ASP A 852 -62.57 14.47 16.93
CA ASP A 852 -62.85 13.14 16.38
C ASP A 852 -62.61 13.13 14.87
N SER A 853 -61.47 12.63 14.43
CA SER A 853 -61.07 12.61 13.01
C SER A 853 -62.07 11.87 12.11
N ALA A 854 -62.91 10.97 12.64
CA ALA A 854 -63.93 10.26 11.90
C ALA A 854 -65.18 11.15 11.57
N LYS A 855 -65.33 12.27 12.26
CA LYS A 855 -66.43 13.24 12.03
C LYS A 855 -66.08 14.35 11.09
N LEU A 856 -64.82 14.51 10.74
CA LEU A 856 -64.38 15.48 9.76
C LEU A 856 -64.93 15.13 8.36
N ASN A 857 -65.41 16.13 7.65
CA ASN A 857 -65.82 15.97 6.24
C ASN A 857 -64.57 15.91 5.36
N VAL A 858 -64.15 14.69 5.01
CA VAL A 858 -62.92 14.46 4.25
C VAL A 858 -63.29 14.00 2.84
N LYS A 859 -62.68 14.61 1.84
CA LYS A 859 -62.82 14.24 0.44
C LYS A 859 -61.46 14.20 -0.26
N VAL A 860 -61.32 13.26 -1.20
CA VAL A 860 -60.17 13.15 -2.13
C VAL A 860 -60.76 13.14 -3.54
N ASP A 861 -60.39 14.12 -4.36
CA ASP A 861 -60.91 14.34 -5.72
C ASP A 861 -62.43 14.40 -5.79
N GLY A 862 -63.05 14.98 -4.76
CA GLY A 862 -64.50 15.13 -4.64
C GLY A 862 -65.22 13.96 -3.99
N GLU A 863 -64.60 12.75 -3.95
CA GLU A 863 -65.15 11.57 -3.35
C GLU A 863 -64.90 11.52 -1.83
N LYS A 864 -65.85 10.99 -1.07
CA LYS A 864 -65.70 10.82 0.38
C LYS A 864 -64.51 9.91 0.70
N ALA A 865 -63.69 10.38 1.59
CA ALA A 865 -62.51 9.65 2.06
C ALA A 865 -62.46 9.58 3.59
N ASN A 866 -61.59 8.75 4.14
CA ASN A 866 -61.30 8.66 5.56
C ASN A 866 -59.79 8.83 5.80
N PHE A 867 -59.43 9.45 6.90
CA PHE A 867 -58.03 9.47 7.35
C PHE A 867 -57.53 8.09 7.63
N LYS A 868 -56.31 7.86 7.20
CA LYS A 868 -55.43 6.76 7.66
C LYS A 868 -54.43 7.37 8.64
N LYS A 869 -53.90 6.55 9.52
CA LYS A 869 -52.91 6.97 10.54
C LYS A 869 -51.72 6.04 10.59
N ASP A 870 -50.53 6.59 10.69
CA ASP A 870 -49.31 5.90 11.00
C ASP A 870 -48.48 6.63 12.08
N SER A 871 -47.19 6.33 12.22
CA SER A 871 -46.31 6.93 13.26
C SER A 871 -46.05 8.42 13.06
N ILE A 872 -46.29 9.00 11.88
CA ILE A 872 -46.10 10.42 11.57
C ILE A 872 -47.37 11.24 11.89
N GLY A 873 -48.50 10.68 11.60
CA GLY A 873 -49.77 11.40 11.82
C GLY A 873 -50.91 10.80 11.02
N TYR A 874 -51.96 11.60 10.89
CA TYR A 874 -53.08 11.30 9.99
C TYR A 874 -52.70 11.63 8.57
N TYR A 875 -53.13 10.82 7.59
CA TYR A 875 -52.85 11.11 6.18
C TYR A 875 -54.05 10.76 5.29
N LEU A 876 -54.09 11.44 4.15
CA LEU A 876 -54.87 11.05 2.98
C LEU A 876 -53.93 10.56 1.90
N GLU A 877 -54.36 9.61 1.09
CA GLU A 877 -53.50 9.05 0.05
C GLU A 877 -54.20 8.92 -1.32
N ILE A 878 -53.38 9.08 -2.36
CA ILE A 878 -53.71 8.76 -3.74
C ILE A 878 -52.86 7.57 -4.14
N PRO A 879 -53.39 6.36 -4.17
CA PRO A 879 -52.61 5.17 -4.57
C PRO A 879 -52.55 5.00 -6.09
N SER A 880 -51.62 4.14 -6.52
CA SER A 880 -51.53 3.61 -7.89
C SER A 880 -51.32 4.66 -8.99
N ILE A 881 -50.63 5.77 -8.67
CA ILE A 881 -50.25 6.78 -9.67
C ILE A 881 -49.19 6.17 -10.59
N ARG A 882 -49.49 6.17 -11.90
CA ARG A 882 -48.55 5.66 -12.91
C ARG A 882 -47.44 6.66 -13.21
N SER A 883 -46.34 6.21 -13.76
CA SER A 883 -45.19 7.08 -14.05
C SER A 883 -45.49 8.24 -14.97
N ASN A 884 -46.39 8.11 -15.92
CA ASN A 884 -46.85 9.19 -16.82
C ASN A 884 -47.93 10.09 -16.23
N GLN A 885 -48.38 9.86 -15.00
CA GLN A 885 -49.44 10.55 -14.30
C GLN A 885 -48.97 11.35 -13.09
N LEU A 886 -47.64 11.47 -12.86
CA LEU A 886 -47.12 12.16 -11.67
C LEU A 886 -47.44 13.66 -11.64
N ASP A 887 -47.81 14.25 -12.75
CA ASP A 887 -48.24 15.65 -12.92
C ASP A 887 -49.73 15.87 -12.63
N ILE A 888 -50.55 14.84 -12.50
CA ILE A 888 -51.99 14.98 -12.24
C ILE A 888 -52.16 15.61 -10.86
N VAL A 889 -52.91 16.72 -10.86
CA VAL A 889 -53.24 17.47 -9.63
C VAL A 889 -54.46 16.85 -8.95
N HIS A 890 -54.28 16.40 -7.73
CA HIS A 890 -55.31 15.86 -6.87
C HIS A 890 -55.77 16.88 -5.84
N THR A 891 -57.02 16.85 -5.48
CA THR A 891 -57.60 17.76 -4.49
C THR A 891 -58.00 16.98 -3.24
N MET A 892 -57.43 17.34 -2.11
CA MET A 892 -57.75 16.82 -0.78
C MET A 892 -58.48 17.93 0.00
N ALA A 893 -59.66 17.64 0.50
CA ALA A 893 -60.44 18.56 1.29
C ALA A 893 -60.70 17.97 2.69
N VAL A 894 -60.52 18.77 3.71
CA VAL A 894 -60.79 18.47 5.12
C VAL A 894 -61.58 19.64 5.69
N GLY A 895 -62.91 19.47 5.82
CA GLY A 895 -63.77 20.59 6.14
C GLY A 895 -63.62 21.76 5.16
N ASN A 896 -63.23 22.93 5.65
CA ASN A 896 -62.96 24.13 4.85
C ASN A 896 -61.49 24.21 4.32
N LEU A 897 -60.62 23.34 4.74
CA LEU A 897 -59.26 23.28 4.27
C LEU A 897 -59.21 22.51 2.94
N THR A 898 -58.66 23.10 1.91
CA THR A 898 -58.44 22.42 0.61
C THR A 898 -56.99 22.48 0.22
N ILE A 899 -56.44 21.34 -0.17
CA ILE A 899 -55.05 21.15 -0.62
C ILE A 899 -55.07 20.57 -2.02
N LYS A 900 -54.38 21.23 -2.95
CA LYS A 900 -54.16 20.73 -4.30
C LYS A 900 -52.69 20.39 -4.47
N CYS A 901 -52.39 19.17 -4.80
CA CYS A 901 -51.02 18.69 -4.99
C CYS A 901 -50.98 17.54 -6.00
N SER A 902 -49.79 17.28 -6.54
CA SER A 902 -49.48 16.15 -7.40
C SER A 902 -48.24 15.39 -6.86
N ALA A 903 -47.88 14.27 -7.43
CA ALA A 903 -46.62 13.62 -7.08
C ALA A 903 -45.39 14.50 -7.43
N LEU A 904 -45.48 15.34 -8.49
CA LEU A 904 -44.45 16.32 -8.80
C LEU A 904 -44.37 17.47 -7.78
N SER A 905 -45.40 17.70 -6.97
CA SER A 905 -45.33 18.65 -5.85
C SER A 905 -44.29 18.21 -4.81
N TYR A 906 -44.13 16.91 -4.59
CA TYR A 906 -43.07 16.38 -3.75
C TYR A 906 -41.70 16.62 -4.37
N VAL A 907 -41.55 16.37 -5.68
CA VAL A 907 -40.28 16.61 -6.40
C VAL A 907 -39.89 18.09 -6.28
N TYR A 908 -40.83 19.02 -6.52
CA TYR A 908 -40.61 20.46 -6.34
C TYR A 908 -40.11 20.79 -4.92
N ALA A 909 -40.79 20.29 -3.91
CA ALA A 909 -40.43 20.53 -2.51
C ALA A 909 -39.04 19.96 -2.17
N SER A 910 -38.74 18.77 -2.68
CA SER A 910 -37.42 18.12 -2.51
C SER A 910 -36.30 18.94 -3.13
N LEU A 911 -36.48 19.47 -4.34
CA LEU A 911 -35.46 20.31 -5.01
C LEU A 911 -35.26 21.66 -4.30
N LYS A 912 -36.33 22.25 -3.72
CA LYS A 912 -36.27 23.53 -3.05
C LYS A 912 -35.62 23.47 -1.66
N ASN A 913 -35.81 22.39 -0.92
CA ASN A 913 -35.49 22.30 0.50
C ASN A 913 -34.52 21.12 0.81
N ALA A 914 -33.63 20.82 -0.09
CA ALA A 914 -32.79 19.61 -0.02
C ALA A 914 -31.83 19.59 1.19
N LYS A 915 -32.28 19.00 2.29
CA LYS A 915 -31.42 18.58 3.41
C LYS A 915 -30.82 17.17 3.22
N ASN A 916 -31.37 16.36 2.31
CA ASN A 916 -30.93 15.00 2.00
C ASN A 916 -30.55 14.91 0.52
N ALA A 917 -29.23 14.80 0.26
CA ALA A 917 -28.70 14.74 -1.11
C ALA A 917 -29.24 13.52 -1.89
N ASN A 918 -29.32 12.32 -1.27
CA ASN A 918 -29.83 11.12 -1.92
C ASN A 918 -31.33 11.25 -2.25
N GLY A 919 -32.11 11.86 -1.37
CA GLY A 919 -33.53 12.13 -1.60
C GLY A 919 -33.75 13.09 -2.76
N MET A 920 -32.96 14.14 -2.84
CA MET A 920 -33.00 15.09 -3.96
C MET A 920 -32.63 14.41 -5.29
N GLN A 921 -31.57 13.61 -5.31
CA GLN A 921 -31.17 12.91 -6.53
C GLN A 921 -32.22 11.89 -6.98
N ALA A 922 -32.81 11.13 -6.05
CA ALA A 922 -33.91 10.22 -6.36
C ALA A 922 -35.16 10.96 -6.91
N SER A 923 -35.47 12.16 -6.37
CA SER A 923 -36.54 13.03 -6.88
C SER A 923 -36.25 13.52 -8.30
N LYS A 924 -35.04 13.93 -8.60
CA LYS A 924 -34.62 14.32 -9.96
C LYS A 924 -34.75 13.14 -10.94
N ALA A 925 -34.31 11.97 -10.54
CA ALA A 925 -34.42 10.76 -11.35
C ALA A 925 -35.86 10.34 -11.59
N LEU A 926 -36.73 10.46 -10.57
CA LEU A 926 -38.16 10.22 -10.71
C LEU A 926 -38.81 11.21 -11.69
N TYR A 927 -38.42 12.50 -11.67
CA TYR A 927 -38.85 13.48 -12.65
C TYR A 927 -38.47 13.12 -14.08
N LEU A 928 -37.22 12.69 -14.31
CA LEU A 928 -36.77 12.23 -15.64
C LEU A 928 -37.54 10.99 -16.07
N TYR A 929 -37.81 10.06 -15.18
CA TYR A 929 -38.61 8.88 -15.49
C TYR A 929 -40.06 9.26 -15.84
N TRP A 930 -40.68 10.21 -15.14
CA TRP A 930 -41.95 10.77 -15.52
C TRP A 930 -41.93 11.42 -16.90
N LYS A 931 -40.95 12.27 -17.17
CA LYS A 931 -40.81 13.00 -18.42
C LYS A 931 -40.76 12.06 -19.63
N GLU A 932 -39.89 11.05 -19.56
CA GLU A 932 -39.76 10.05 -20.62
C GLU A 932 -40.98 9.13 -20.72
N SER A 933 -41.62 8.84 -19.58
CA SER A 933 -42.88 8.10 -19.52
C SER A 933 -44.01 8.89 -20.19
N LYS A 934 -44.11 10.17 -19.90
CA LYS A 934 -45.10 11.08 -20.53
C LYS A 934 -44.85 11.18 -22.05
N ALA A 935 -43.60 11.28 -22.47
CA ALA A 935 -43.25 11.36 -23.88
C ALA A 935 -43.54 10.03 -24.63
N TYR A 936 -43.40 8.88 -23.96
CA TYR A 936 -43.66 7.59 -24.58
C TYR A 936 -45.13 7.19 -24.63
N PHE A 937 -45.92 7.51 -23.57
CA PHE A 937 -47.30 7.09 -23.47
C PHE A 937 -48.30 8.19 -23.91
N GLY A 938 -47.90 9.42 -23.99
CA GLY A 938 -48.73 10.59 -24.33
C GLY A 938 -49.27 11.32 -23.11
#